data_9b9ab6549c93a25ae837941a818788d2
#
_entry.id   9b9ab6549c93a25ae837941a818788d2
#
_cell.length_a   1.000
_cell.length_b   1.000
_cell.length_c   1.000
_cell.angle_alpha   90.00
_cell.angle_beta   90.00
_cell.angle_gamma   90.00
#
_symmetry.space_group_name_H-M   'P 1'
#
loop_
_entity.id
_entity.type
_entity.pdbx_description
1 polymer ?
#
loop_
_entity_poly.entity_id
_entity_poly.type
_entity_poly.pdbx_seq_one_letter_code
_entity_poly.pdbx_strand_id
1 'polypeptide(L)'
;MKTKYVARLLATAAMVALSQPALAQSNSTATSPGDTPVSNAPSASERAAPVTAAAFDPQVSGQEETADTTAASASDIVVTGSRLTSNGGNAPTPVSVITTENLIRTAPTTLADGLNQQPIFQGSISPARGDTVQSNRVRAGNYLNLRALGTARVLVLQDGHRLVPTGNNGGTDANLVPQLLIERVDVVTGGASAAYGSDAVSGVVNFVTAKRFEGVRTLLQKGVSTFGDDASFKAAIAGGTTMFDGRLRLVASAEHYHQDGITSKAARPLGADNYSYGGLGTAASPFAFYRDVRQSASSDNGYIVTGPLAGRQFALGGTIQAFDPGTAIGRGGVAVGGDGARNNPEASSLTPSLTTNQLFGRATFDVTPSLELHAEIGYNVAENTDRPVGFSRNGNLTIFRDNAYLAPNTLAALGSTQSFTVGRTFLEIGPQPSEQRVRSLDINVGLRGKIGSDLSWDVSYVRGRSKFNTDSLEVDLTRFYASVDAVRAADGNIVCRITVTNPGLQNGCVPINTFGNGAVTEAARNYVLQHSLWQVINRLDEVSANVSGSLFNLWAGPVSFAVGGNYRRQSIDQSSNSDPSIALNLTGIRGFAGAVRFPFTNVGIARGAYTIKEQYVEVQVPLLKDSAVGRSLTVNGAARNTNYSTSGTVQTWKIGGVYEPIDGIKARATLSRDIRAPSLFELFAGDTVVQVGVTDPLTRTFGTAVAVSGGNRALTPERAKTLTAGLVLTPSLIPGVSASVDYYDIKISDAITVPYNAPAALNICFAANGNSPACDLITRPLGPTNTTAANFPTSISQVPRNVADVQTRGIDLELGYRRSLFGGTVDLRGLATRLISYKLQQNPSVSPVENAGTADLPGPTTAIGLPKWRATISANYSISGLTFGGQARIVGGLDRSHILSYVDNTVPPVVFTDANASYTFGDTPGKPEMFVTVNNVLNQRGAFWPITGTPGIQLPTVRSLYDIQGRYFTFGIRSRF
;
A
#
# COMPACT_ATOMS: atom_id res chain seq x y z
N MET A 1 23.92 9.88 36.08
CA MET A 1 23.00 9.90 37.25
C MET A 1 21.90 10.94 37.03
N LYS A 2 21.11 10.87 35.94
CA LYS A 2 19.94 11.76 35.70
C LYS A 2 18.86 11.14 34.79
N THR A 3 18.83 9.81 34.66
CA THR A 3 17.89 9.11 33.77
C THR A 3 16.84 8.27 34.51
N LYS A 4 16.70 8.43 35.83
CA LYS A 4 15.79 7.60 36.66
C LYS A 4 14.54 8.35 37.16
N TYR A 5 14.36 9.62 36.87
CA TYR A 5 13.21 10.39 37.38
C TYR A 5 12.02 10.52 36.43
N VAL A 6 12.20 10.33 35.12
CA VAL A 6 11.11 10.42 34.15
C VAL A 6 10.28 9.12 34.08
N ALA A 7 10.86 8.00 34.47
CA ALA A 7 10.16 6.70 34.47
C ALA A 7 9.22 6.49 35.68
N ARG A 8 9.29 7.31 36.71
CA ARG A 8 8.46 7.18 37.93
C ARG A 8 7.17 8.00 37.90
N LEU A 9 7.01 8.97 37.01
CA LEU A 9 5.79 9.77 36.87
C LEU A 9 4.76 9.13 35.91
N LEU A 10 5.14 8.13 35.12
CA LEU A 10 4.22 7.37 34.26
C LEU A 10 3.70 6.07 34.89
N ALA A 11 4.26 5.64 36.02
CA ALA A 11 3.91 4.38 36.69
C ALA A 11 2.78 4.50 37.73
N THR A 12 2.35 5.71 38.09
CA THR A 12 1.33 5.94 39.12
C THR A 12 -0.08 6.15 38.56
N ALA A 13 -0.26 6.18 37.24
CA ALA A 13 -1.58 6.31 36.61
C ALA A 13 -2.17 4.97 36.11
N ALA A 14 -1.48 3.85 36.28
CA ALA A 14 -1.84 2.55 35.69
C ALA A 14 -2.26 1.46 36.69
N MET A 15 -2.57 1.79 37.93
CA MET A 15 -2.98 0.80 38.93
C MET A 15 -4.38 1.08 39.49
N VAL A 16 -5.40 1.07 38.65
CA VAL A 16 -6.80 0.78 39.06
C VAL A 16 -7.49 0.19 37.83
N ALA A 17 -7.57 -1.11 37.74
CA ALA A 17 -8.60 -1.95 37.13
C ALA A 17 -8.01 -3.28 36.61
N LEU A 18 -7.78 -4.23 37.48
CA LEU A 18 -7.69 -5.66 37.14
C LEU A 18 -8.38 -6.46 38.22
N SER A 19 -9.63 -6.79 37.97
CA SER A 19 -10.27 -7.95 38.58
C SER A 19 -11.05 -8.69 37.49
N GLN A 20 -10.53 -9.82 37.09
CA GLN A 20 -11.23 -10.81 36.26
C GLN A 20 -12.09 -11.71 37.14
N PRO A 21 -13.23 -12.21 36.67
CA PRO A 21 -13.73 -13.52 37.06
C PRO A 21 -13.57 -14.54 35.92
N ALA A 22 -12.97 -15.66 36.27
CA ALA A 22 -12.95 -16.89 35.48
C ALA A 22 -14.37 -17.46 35.35
N LEU A 23 -14.74 -17.89 34.14
CA LEU A 23 -15.87 -18.78 33.94
C LEU A 23 -15.51 -19.93 33.02
N ALA A 24 -16.00 -21.07 33.43
CA ALA A 24 -15.66 -22.43 33.06
C ALA A 24 -16.05 -22.81 31.63
N GLN A 25 -15.28 -23.74 31.08
CA GLN A 25 -15.60 -24.56 29.91
C GLN A 25 -16.81 -25.46 30.17
N SER A 26 -17.74 -25.55 29.23
CA SER A 26 -18.62 -26.69 29.08
C SER A 26 -18.61 -27.13 27.61
N ASN A 27 -18.18 -28.38 27.42
CA ASN A 27 -18.32 -29.16 26.18
C ASN A 27 -19.79 -29.41 25.88
N SER A 28 -20.20 -29.21 24.64
CA SER A 28 -21.33 -29.96 24.08
C SER A 28 -21.10 -30.25 22.61
N THR A 29 -21.00 -31.51 22.31
CA THR A 29 -21.09 -32.16 21.00
C THR A 29 -22.47 -31.93 20.40
N ALA A 30 -22.51 -31.51 19.13
CA ALA A 30 -23.73 -31.66 18.34
C ALA A 30 -23.38 -31.96 16.89
N THR A 31 -23.98 -32.97 16.43
CA THR A 31 -23.99 -33.67 15.15
C THR A 31 -24.45 -32.78 13.99
N SER A 32 -23.85 -33.05 12.85
CA SER A 32 -24.22 -32.56 11.52
C SER A 32 -25.57 -33.13 11.04
N PRO A 33 -26.31 -32.45 10.21
CA PRO A 33 -26.88 -33.11 9.06
C PRO A 33 -26.82 -32.30 7.75
N GLY A 34 -26.56 -33.02 6.69
CA GLY A 34 -27.31 -33.12 5.45
C GLY A 34 -27.29 -31.96 4.46
N ASP A 35 -26.74 -32.28 3.29
CA ASP A 35 -26.83 -31.60 2.00
C ASP A 35 -28.25 -31.20 1.58
N THR A 36 -28.36 -30.03 0.95
CA THR A 36 -29.17 -29.89 -0.29
C THR A 36 -28.72 -28.64 -1.08
N PRO A 37 -28.77 -28.65 -2.42
CA PRO A 37 -28.29 -27.58 -3.27
C PRO A 37 -29.40 -26.55 -3.47
N VAL A 38 -29.02 -25.27 -3.48
CA VAL A 38 -29.95 -24.20 -3.85
C VAL A 38 -29.57 -23.63 -5.23
N SER A 39 -30.39 -23.97 -6.16
CA SER A 39 -30.61 -23.35 -7.47
C SER A 39 -31.54 -22.15 -7.30
N ASN A 40 -31.38 -21.20 -8.25
CA ASN A 40 -32.31 -20.19 -8.73
C ASN A 40 -32.30 -18.80 -8.13
N ALA A 41 -31.97 -17.92 -9.06
CA ALA A 41 -32.36 -16.52 -9.06
C ALA A 41 -33.87 -16.36 -9.29
N PRO A 42 -34.44 -15.24 -8.93
CA PRO A 42 -35.43 -14.60 -9.78
C PRO A 42 -35.07 -13.18 -10.18
N SER A 43 -35.26 -12.93 -11.43
CA SER A 43 -35.39 -11.60 -12.02
C SER A 43 -36.71 -10.94 -11.58
N ALA A 44 -36.62 -9.67 -11.16
CA ALA A 44 -37.78 -8.78 -11.28
C ALA A 44 -37.30 -7.34 -11.43
N SER A 45 -37.65 -6.79 -12.57
CA SER A 45 -37.56 -5.39 -12.91
C SER A 45 -38.64 -4.60 -12.14
N GLU A 46 -38.23 -3.51 -11.47
CA GLU A 46 -39.17 -2.42 -11.23
C GLU A 46 -38.42 -1.09 -11.36
N ARG A 47 -38.92 -0.29 -12.30
CA ARG A 47 -38.54 1.09 -12.56
C ARG A 47 -39.01 1.96 -11.40
N ALA A 48 -38.10 2.62 -10.75
CA ALA A 48 -38.40 3.80 -9.94
C ALA A 48 -38.04 5.07 -10.73
N ALA A 49 -38.92 6.03 -10.73
CA ALA A 49 -38.81 7.32 -11.39
C ALA A 49 -37.64 8.18 -10.81
N PRO A 50 -37.12 9.14 -11.59
CA PRO A 50 -36.02 9.95 -11.17
C PRO A 50 -36.45 10.92 -10.09
N VAL A 51 -35.77 10.87 -8.97
CA VAL A 51 -35.81 11.91 -7.93
C VAL A 51 -34.83 13.00 -8.33
N THR A 52 -35.32 14.20 -8.54
CA THR A 52 -34.52 15.40 -8.81
C THR A 52 -33.56 15.69 -7.67
N ALA A 53 -32.28 15.78 -8.01
CA ALA A 53 -31.21 16.14 -7.09
C ALA A 53 -31.22 17.63 -6.76
N ALA A 54 -31.10 17.93 -5.48
CA ALA A 54 -30.84 19.27 -4.96
C ALA A 54 -29.40 19.37 -4.46
N ALA A 55 -28.81 20.49 -4.70
CA ALA A 55 -27.37 20.84 -4.65
C ALA A 55 -26.81 21.30 -3.25
N PHE A 56 -25.51 21.53 -2.98
CA PHE A 56 -24.85 21.63 -1.65
C PHE A 56 -23.61 22.57 -1.51
N ASP A 57 -23.24 23.15 -0.36
CA ASP A 57 -22.15 24.12 -0.10
C ASP A 57 -20.95 23.62 0.74
N PRO A 58 -19.70 23.80 0.34
CA PRO A 58 -18.51 23.54 1.15
C PRO A 58 -18.11 24.76 1.95
N GLN A 59 -18.96 25.27 2.83
CA GLN A 59 -18.40 26.09 3.91
C GLN A 59 -17.84 25.17 4.99
N VAL A 60 -16.55 25.32 5.22
CA VAL A 60 -15.92 24.90 6.48
C VAL A 60 -16.62 25.67 7.59
N SER A 61 -17.67 25.06 8.17
CA SER A 61 -18.21 25.58 9.41
C SER A 61 -17.23 25.19 10.51
N GLY A 62 -16.32 26.08 10.84
CA GLY A 62 -15.91 26.16 12.22
C GLY A 62 -17.17 26.28 13.06
N GLN A 63 -17.37 25.43 14.06
CA GLN A 63 -18.30 25.75 15.11
C GLN A 63 -17.94 27.15 15.61
N GLU A 64 -18.89 28.05 15.60
CA GLU A 64 -18.86 29.22 16.50
C GLU A 64 -18.85 28.68 17.94
N GLU A 65 -17.65 28.47 18.50
CA GLU A 65 -17.44 28.60 19.91
C GLU A 65 -17.62 30.11 20.19
N THR A 66 -18.65 30.47 20.92
CA THR A 66 -18.75 31.77 21.60
C THR A 66 -17.59 31.81 22.60
N ALA A 67 -16.44 32.22 22.15
CA ALA A 67 -15.34 32.66 22.94
C ALA A 67 -14.96 34.05 22.41
N ASP A 68 -14.95 34.96 23.30
CA ASP A 68 -14.58 36.35 23.24
C ASP A 68 -13.88 36.87 21.98
N THR A 69 -14.50 37.84 21.37
CA THR A 69 -14.15 38.56 20.20
C THR A 69 -12.72 39.13 20.22
N THR A 70 -11.85 38.47 19.52
CA THR A 70 -10.86 39.13 18.66
C THR A 70 -10.88 38.38 17.32
N ALA A 71 -11.49 39.01 16.34
CA ALA A 71 -11.62 38.51 14.98
C ALA A 71 -10.24 38.14 14.40
N ALA A 72 -9.88 36.84 14.46
CA ALA A 72 -8.93 36.31 13.54
C ALA A 72 -9.61 36.33 12.16
N SER A 73 -9.12 37.20 11.29
CA SER A 73 -9.61 37.39 9.93
C SER A 73 -9.64 36.07 9.19
N ALA A 74 -10.70 35.85 8.42
CA ALA A 74 -10.89 34.69 7.51
C ALA A 74 -9.80 34.56 6.43
N SER A 75 -8.62 35.19 6.59
CA SER A 75 -7.52 35.29 5.65
C SER A 75 -6.47 34.18 5.75
N ASP A 76 -6.57 33.22 6.67
CA ASP A 76 -5.49 32.27 6.95
C ASP A 76 -5.74 30.79 6.57
N ILE A 77 -6.75 30.49 5.77
CA ILE A 77 -6.91 29.13 5.23
C ILE A 77 -6.07 29.01 3.97
N VAL A 78 -4.78 28.76 4.14
CA VAL A 78 -3.89 28.37 3.03
C VAL A 78 -4.28 26.98 2.57
N VAL A 79 -4.92 26.90 1.40
CA VAL A 79 -5.26 25.62 0.77
C VAL A 79 -4.06 25.12 -0.02
N THR A 80 -3.74 23.86 0.13
CA THR A 80 -2.70 23.15 -0.61
C THR A 80 -3.01 23.19 -2.13
N GLY A 81 -1.98 23.30 -2.96
CA GLY A 81 -2.11 23.28 -4.44
C GLY A 81 -1.59 24.55 -5.14
N SER A 82 -1.32 25.59 -4.35
CA SER A 82 -0.67 26.86 -4.75
C SER A 82 0.24 27.31 -3.61
N ARG A 83 1.26 28.12 -3.92
CA ARG A 83 2.05 28.85 -2.93
C ARG A 83 1.43 30.21 -2.59
N LEU A 84 0.39 30.58 -3.34
CA LEU A 84 -0.43 31.74 -3.08
C LEU A 84 -1.65 31.35 -2.23
N THR A 85 -2.05 32.22 -1.35
CA THR A 85 -3.18 31.99 -0.44
C THR A 85 -4.48 31.93 -1.24
N SER A 86 -5.16 30.81 -1.25
CA SER A 86 -6.51 30.67 -1.83
C SER A 86 -7.35 29.71 -0.98
N ASN A 87 -8.65 29.95 -0.90
CA ASN A 87 -9.56 28.94 -0.34
C ASN A 87 -9.88 27.87 -1.40
N GLY A 88 -10.30 26.65 -0.98
CA GLY A 88 -10.50 25.52 -1.87
C GLY A 88 -11.46 25.75 -3.03
N GLY A 89 -12.47 26.61 -2.86
CA GLY A 89 -13.42 26.99 -3.90
C GLY A 89 -12.86 27.95 -4.94
N ASN A 90 -11.77 28.66 -4.62
CA ASN A 90 -11.10 29.62 -5.49
C ASN A 90 -9.77 29.05 -6.06
N ALA A 91 -9.44 27.81 -5.77
CA ALA A 91 -8.27 27.14 -6.35
C ALA A 91 -8.62 26.62 -7.75
N PRO A 92 -7.81 26.96 -8.80
CA PRO A 92 -8.03 26.44 -10.14
C PRO A 92 -7.88 24.91 -10.23
N THR A 93 -6.95 24.35 -9.46
CA THR A 93 -6.80 22.89 -9.33
C THR A 93 -7.78 22.39 -8.26
N PRO A 94 -8.56 21.32 -8.53
CA PRO A 94 -9.49 20.78 -7.56
C PRO A 94 -8.79 20.36 -6.26
N VAL A 95 -9.32 20.82 -5.12
CA VAL A 95 -8.85 20.46 -3.78
C VAL A 95 -10.04 19.99 -2.97
N SER A 96 -9.98 18.78 -2.46
CA SER A 96 -10.95 18.25 -1.51
C SER A 96 -10.39 18.39 -0.11
N VAL A 97 -11.11 19.10 0.76
CA VAL A 97 -10.76 19.29 2.17
C VAL A 97 -11.53 18.28 3.00
N ILE A 98 -10.83 17.45 3.75
CA ILE A 98 -11.41 16.41 4.59
C ILE A 98 -11.05 16.73 6.04
N THR A 99 -12.07 17.04 6.85
CA THR A 99 -11.87 17.30 8.27
C THR A 99 -11.54 16.01 9.01
N THR A 100 -10.67 16.10 10.00
CA THR A 100 -10.31 14.95 10.85
C THR A 100 -11.52 14.37 11.55
N GLU A 101 -12.48 15.21 11.95
CA GLU A 101 -13.70 14.77 12.59
C GLU A 101 -14.50 13.79 11.72
N ASN A 102 -14.65 14.07 10.42
CA ASN A 102 -15.33 13.18 9.49
C ASN A 102 -14.57 11.86 9.30
N LEU A 103 -13.24 11.90 9.24
CA LEU A 103 -12.42 10.67 9.12
C LEU A 103 -12.49 9.80 10.38
N ILE A 104 -12.42 10.40 11.57
CA ILE A 104 -12.47 9.65 12.85
C ILE A 104 -13.84 9.05 13.11
N ARG A 105 -14.94 9.72 12.70
CA ARG A 105 -16.29 9.18 12.87
C ARG A 105 -16.53 7.92 12.06
N THR A 106 -15.96 7.82 10.86
CA THR A 106 -16.21 6.72 9.93
C THR A 106 -15.13 5.64 9.95
N ALA A 107 -13.88 6.00 10.29
CA ALA A 107 -12.75 5.10 10.37
C ALA A 107 -11.90 5.42 11.61
N PRO A 108 -12.33 4.99 12.79
CA PRO A 108 -11.66 5.36 14.04
C PRO A 108 -10.29 4.71 14.23
N THR A 109 -9.88 3.77 13.40
CA THR A 109 -8.58 3.08 13.49
C THR A 109 -7.43 4.04 13.22
N THR A 110 -7.24 4.46 11.97
CA THR A 110 -6.23 5.45 11.59
C THR A 110 -6.78 6.45 10.57
N LEU A 111 -6.26 7.68 10.54
CA LEU A 111 -6.65 8.67 9.52
C LEU A 111 -6.35 8.18 8.10
N ALA A 112 -5.24 7.49 7.90
CA ALA A 112 -4.85 6.96 6.60
C ALA A 112 -5.83 5.88 6.10
N ASP A 113 -6.39 5.05 6.99
CA ASP A 113 -7.44 4.09 6.63
C ASP A 113 -8.75 4.80 6.26
N GLY A 114 -9.08 5.89 6.96
CA GLY A 114 -10.21 6.76 6.60
C GLY A 114 -10.06 7.37 5.20
N LEU A 115 -8.87 7.85 4.85
CA LEU A 115 -8.57 8.33 3.50
C LEU A 115 -8.73 7.23 2.46
N ASN A 116 -8.28 6.01 2.73
CA ASN A 116 -8.40 4.86 1.82
C ASN A 116 -9.85 4.43 1.57
N GLN A 117 -10.81 4.85 2.39
CA GLN A 117 -12.24 4.64 2.14
C GLN A 117 -12.81 5.63 1.12
N GLN A 118 -12.12 6.74 0.84
CA GLN A 118 -12.59 7.72 -0.14
C GLN A 118 -12.42 7.19 -1.57
N PRO A 119 -13.34 7.51 -2.50
CA PRO A 119 -13.37 6.95 -3.85
C PRO A 119 -12.10 7.19 -4.67
N ILE A 120 -11.45 8.31 -4.47
CA ILE A 120 -10.26 8.73 -5.21
C ILE A 120 -9.00 7.93 -4.85
N PHE A 121 -8.93 7.36 -3.62
CA PHE A 121 -7.81 6.54 -3.20
C PHE A 121 -8.01 5.11 -3.68
N GLN A 122 -7.30 4.71 -4.74
CA GLN A 122 -7.36 3.39 -5.35
C GLN A 122 -5.97 2.76 -5.40
N GLY A 123 -5.87 1.49 -4.96
CA GLY A 123 -4.62 0.75 -4.97
C GLY A 123 -3.59 1.23 -3.94
N SER A 124 -4.00 1.90 -2.87
CA SER A 124 -3.14 2.20 -1.73
C SER A 124 -2.67 0.91 -1.07
N ILE A 125 -1.45 0.93 -0.55
CA ILE A 125 -0.83 -0.19 0.17
C ILE A 125 -0.93 0.11 1.66
N SER A 126 -1.53 -0.81 2.43
CA SER A 126 -1.53 -0.75 3.89
C SER A 126 -1.41 -2.16 4.46
N PRO A 127 -1.14 -2.33 5.76
CA PRO A 127 -1.11 -3.65 6.38
C PRO A 127 -2.36 -4.49 6.12
N ALA A 128 -3.54 -3.87 6.16
CA ALA A 128 -4.81 -4.54 5.89
C ALA A 128 -5.10 -4.78 4.39
N ARG A 129 -4.51 -3.99 3.49
CA ARG A 129 -4.81 -3.98 2.04
C ARG A 129 -3.72 -4.58 1.17
N GLY A 130 -2.53 -4.81 1.73
CA GLY A 130 -1.40 -5.40 1.02
C GLY A 130 -1.55 -6.91 0.83
N ASP A 131 -0.80 -7.43 -0.12
CA ASP A 131 -0.67 -8.86 -0.33
C ASP A 131 0.31 -9.46 0.69
N THR A 132 -0.06 -10.56 1.35
CA THR A 132 0.70 -11.18 2.46
C THR A 132 1.74 -12.21 1.98
N VAL A 133 1.98 -12.34 0.69
CA VAL A 133 2.74 -13.48 0.15
C VAL A 133 4.26 -13.32 0.24
N GLN A 134 4.79 -12.10 0.40
CA GLN A 134 6.24 -11.86 0.30
C GLN A 134 6.78 -10.94 1.39
N SER A 135 7.80 -11.38 2.10
CA SER A 135 8.50 -10.63 3.16
C SER A 135 9.57 -9.65 2.64
N ASN A 136 9.85 -9.64 1.33
CA ASN A 136 10.82 -8.75 0.69
C ASN A 136 10.27 -7.35 0.35
N ARG A 137 9.07 -7.01 0.82
CA ARG A 137 8.42 -5.71 0.60
C ARG A 137 8.15 -4.99 1.91
N VAL A 138 8.20 -3.66 1.87
CA VAL A 138 7.77 -2.81 2.99
C VAL A 138 6.25 -2.89 3.13
N ARG A 139 5.77 -3.39 4.26
CA ARG A 139 4.33 -3.58 4.56
C ARG A 139 3.88 -2.87 5.83
N ALA A 140 4.83 -2.38 6.62
CA ALA A 140 4.55 -1.74 7.90
C ALA A 140 3.84 -0.39 7.79
N GLY A 141 3.61 0.14 6.57
CA GLY A 141 3.12 1.49 6.35
C GLY A 141 1.86 1.57 5.51
N ASN A 142 1.22 2.73 5.55
CA ASN A 142 0.09 3.10 4.72
C ASN A 142 0.57 4.09 3.63
N TYR A 143 0.75 3.57 2.43
CA TYR A 143 1.22 4.32 1.26
C TYR A 143 0.02 4.66 0.39
N LEU A 144 -0.33 5.94 0.37
CA LEU A 144 -1.51 6.45 -0.34
C LEU A 144 -1.30 6.40 -1.86
N ASN A 145 -2.36 6.07 -2.58
CA ASN A 145 -2.36 6.02 -4.04
C ASN A 145 -3.62 6.70 -4.59
N LEU A 146 -3.44 7.76 -5.34
CA LEU A 146 -4.52 8.48 -6.00
C LEU A 146 -4.74 7.93 -7.40
N ARG A 147 -6.01 7.59 -7.72
CA ARG A 147 -6.44 7.17 -9.07
C ARG A 147 -5.66 5.99 -9.64
N ALA A 148 -5.14 5.10 -8.78
CA ALA A 148 -4.35 3.93 -9.15
C ALA A 148 -3.06 4.21 -9.96
N LEU A 149 -2.55 5.44 -9.95
CA LEU A 149 -1.35 5.82 -10.69
C LEU A 149 -0.04 5.37 -10.02
N GLY A 150 -0.12 4.80 -8.81
CA GLY A 150 1.01 4.29 -8.04
C GLY A 150 1.39 5.21 -6.87
N THR A 151 1.83 4.59 -5.76
CA THR A 151 2.15 5.29 -4.50
C THR A 151 3.35 6.26 -4.63
N ALA A 152 4.25 6.03 -5.58
CA ALA A 152 5.39 6.90 -5.86
C ALA A 152 5.02 8.18 -6.63
N ARG A 153 3.75 8.35 -7.05
CA ARG A 153 3.26 9.51 -7.79
C ARG A 153 2.31 10.39 -6.97
N VAL A 154 2.20 10.11 -5.67
CA VAL A 154 1.46 10.90 -4.68
C VAL A 154 2.46 11.55 -3.74
N LEU A 155 2.43 12.87 -3.67
CA LEU A 155 3.25 13.59 -2.71
C LEU A 155 2.52 13.73 -1.37
N VAL A 156 3.11 13.18 -0.31
CA VAL A 156 2.59 13.31 1.06
C VAL A 156 3.36 14.40 1.79
N LEU A 157 2.63 15.34 2.38
CA LEU A 157 3.16 16.49 3.11
C LEU A 157 2.55 16.56 4.52
N GLN A 158 3.28 17.18 5.44
CA GLN A 158 2.78 17.69 6.71
C GLN A 158 3.04 19.19 6.78
N ASP A 159 1.99 19.97 6.95
CA ASP A 159 2.06 21.47 6.95
C ASP A 159 2.80 22.07 5.75
N GLY A 160 2.70 21.41 4.57
CA GLY A 160 3.36 21.83 3.34
C GLY A 160 4.82 21.40 3.20
N HIS A 161 5.41 20.70 4.18
CA HIS A 161 6.77 20.17 4.16
C HIS A 161 6.80 18.68 3.81
N ARG A 162 7.84 18.25 3.09
CA ARG A 162 8.05 16.84 2.77
C ARG A 162 8.47 16.06 4.00
N LEU A 163 7.92 14.85 4.15
CA LEU A 163 8.36 13.86 5.12
C LEU A 163 9.41 12.94 4.50
N VAL A 164 10.29 12.35 5.35
CA VAL A 164 11.29 11.40 4.87
C VAL A 164 10.61 10.13 4.33
N PRO A 165 11.07 9.56 3.18
CA PRO A 165 10.61 8.25 2.73
C PRO A 165 10.84 7.16 3.77
N THR A 166 9.88 6.25 3.95
CA THR A 166 9.92 5.23 5.00
C THR A 166 10.25 3.83 4.50
N GLY A 167 10.33 3.64 3.19
CA GLY A 167 10.70 2.39 2.54
C GLY A 167 11.72 2.59 1.43
N ASN A 168 12.06 1.51 0.72
CA ASN A 168 12.96 1.55 -0.44
C ASN A 168 12.28 2.09 -1.72
N ASN A 169 10.95 2.07 -1.78
CA ASN A 169 10.15 2.52 -2.94
C ASN A 169 9.98 4.05 -3.03
N GLY A 170 10.56 4.83 -2.12
CA GLY A 170 10.43 6.29 -2.08
C GLY A 170 9.12 6.81 -1.49
N GLY A 171 8.19 5.94 -1.08
CA GLY A 171 6.91 6.32 -0.46
C GLY A 171 7.05 6.73 1.00
N THR A 172 6.10 7.55 1.47
CA THR A 172 5.98 8.00 2.86
C THR A 172 4.77 7.33 3.52
N ASP A 173 4.97 6.80 4.73
CA ASP A 173 3.90 6.18 5.52
C ASP A 173 2.99 7.24 6.14
N ALA A 174 1.75 7.30 5.69
CA ALA A 174 0.74 8.23 6.20
C ALA A 174 0.24 7.90 7.61
N ASN A 175 0.61 6.76 8.19
CA ASN A 175 0.31 6.45 9.59
C ASN A 175 1.23 7.19 10.57
N LEU A 176 2.30 7.83 10.10
CA LEU A 176 3.32 8.46 10.95
C LEU A 176 3.08 9.95 11.19
N VAL A 177 1.87 10.47 10.92
CA VAL A 177 1.49 11.85 11.23
C VAL A 177 0.77 11.93 12.59
N PRO A 178 0.88 13.03 13.36
CA PRO A 178 0.26 13.19 14.68
C PRO A 178 -1.27 13.36 14.56
N GLN A 179 -2.02 12.25 14.57
CA GLN A 179 -3.44 12.21 14.17
C GLN A 179 -4.34 13.09 15.04
N LEU A 180 -4.07 13.18 16.35
CA LEU A 180 -4.88 13.98 17.29
C LEU A 180 -4.72 15.50 17.08
N LEU A 181 -3.62 15.92 16.46
CA LEU A 181 -3.34 17.31 16.12
C LEU A 181 -3.71 17.69 14.68
N ILE A 182 -4.04 16.74 13.82
CA ILE A 182 -4.49 17.04 12.45
C ILE A 182 -5.87 17.70 12.53
N GLU A 183 -6.02 18.87 11.94
CA GLU A 183 -7.32 19.56 11.80
C GLU A 183 -8.04 19.13 10.53
N ARG A 184 -7.28 18.99 9.44
CA ARG A 184 -7.80 18.59 8.14
C ARG A 184 -6.73 17.93 7.27
N VAL A 185 -7.17 17.26 6.24
CA VAL A 185 -6.33 16.74 5.16
C VAL A 185 -6.74 17.38 3.86
N ASP A 186 -5.84 18.11 3.24
CA ASP A 186 -6.04 18.71 1.92
C ASP A 186 -5.59 17.72 0.86
N VAL A 187 -6.50 17.30 -0.02
CA VAL A 187 -6.24 16.39 -1.14
C VAL A 187 -6.34 17.16 -2.45
N VAL A 188 -5.19 17.48 -3.02
CA VAL A 188 -5.10 18.09 -4.36
C VAL A 188 -5.19 17.01 -5.41
N THR A 189 -6.18 17.07 -6.27
CA THR A 189 -6.52 16.00 -7.21
C THR A 189 -6.13 16.30 -8.65
N GLY A 190 -4.95 16.83 -8.85
CA GLY A 190 -4.39 17.16 -10.17
C GLY A 190 -2.91 17.40 -10.07
N GLY A 191 -2.27 17.67 -11.20
CA GLY A 191 -0.85 17.95 -11.24
C GLY A 191 -0.47 19.18 -10.40
N ALA A 192 0.49 19.01 -9.52
CA ALA A 192 0.96 20.03 -8.60
C ALA A 192 2.50 20.17 -8.58
N SER A 193 3.19 19.56 -9.55
CA SER A 193 4.66 19.58 -9.58
C SER A 193 5.24 20.99 -9.79
N ALA A 194 4.52 21.92 -10.42
CA ALA A 194 4.96 23.31 -10.55
C ALA A 194 5.04 24.01 -9.18
N ALA A 195 4.12 23.70 -8.25
CA ALA A 195 4.11 24.28 -6.91
C ALA A 195 4.99 23.51 -5.90
N TYR A 196 5.03 22.17 -5.97
CA TYR A 196 5.64 21.31 -4.93
C TYR A 196 6.80 20.43 -5.41
N GLY A 197 7.16 20.48 -6.70
CA GLY A 197 8.24 19.68 -7.28
C GLY A 197 7.82 18.26 -7.62
N SER A 198 8.78 17.34 -7.71
CA SER A 198 8.60 15.93 -8.07
C SER A 198 7.57 15.21 -7.20
N ASP A 199 7.02 14.13 -7.75
CA ASP A 199 6.13 13.16 -7.11
C ASP A 199 4.67 13.62 -6.97
N ALA A 200 4.37 14.90 -7.24
CA ALA A 200 3.03 15.46 -7.25
C ALA A 200 2.34 15.29 -8.63
N VAL A 201 2.40 14.09 -9.21
CA VAL A 201 1.84 13.78 -10.54
C VAL A 201 0.35 13.46 -10.45
N SER A 202 -0.04 12.53 -9.60
CA SER A 202 -1.45 12.18 -9.38
C SER A 202 -2.13 13.13 -8.39
N GLY A 203 -1.34 13.85 -7.59
CA GLY A 203 -1.80 14.83 -6.62
C GLY A 203 -0.91 14.96 -5.39
N VAL A 204 -1.43 15.71 -4.42
CA VAL A 204 -0.78 15.97 -3.13
C VAL A 204 -1.76 15.63 -2.02
N VAL A 205 -1.28 15.01 -0.96
CA VAL A 205 -2.02 14.82 0.31
C VAL A 205 -1.26 15.55 1.40
N ASN A 206 -1.82 16.65 1.89
CA ASN A 206 -1.20 17.47 2.93
C ASN A 206 -1.98 17.35 4.23
N PHE A 207 -1.33 16.85 5.25
CA PHE A 207 -1.85 16.77 6.61
C PHE A 207 -1.58 18.10 7.31
N VAL A 208 -2.65 18.84 7.61
CA VAL A 208 -2.55 20.17 8.23
C VAL A 208 -2.80 20.03 9.72
N THR A 209 -1.81 20.39 10.53
CA THR A 209 -1.89 20.33 11.99
C THR A 209 -2.37 21.63 12.60
N ALA A 210 -2.97 21.55 13.79
CA ALA A 210 -3.39 22.70 14.58
C ALA A 210 -2.19 23.62 14.87
N LYS A 211 -2.23 24.84 14.36
CA LYS A 211 -1.18 25.85 14.58
C LYS A 211 -1.32 26.54 15.94
N ARG A 212 -2.54 26.73 16.38
CA ARG A 212 -2.90 27.27 17.68
C ARG A 212 -3.81 26.27 18.38
N PHE A 213 -3.37 25.78 19.50
CA PHE A 213 -4.11 24.84 20.31
C PHE A 213 -3.87 25.17 21.77
N GLU A 214 -4.93 25.41 22.51
CA GLU A 214 -4.87 25.64 23.94
C GLU A 214 -5.67 24.56 24.67
N GLY A 215 -5.15 24.14 25.81
CA GLY A 215 -5.75 23.08 26.59
C GLY A 215 -5.23 21.67 26.27
N VAL A 216 -6.04 20.66 26.59
CA VAL A 216 -5.67 19.25 26.47
C VAL A 216 -6.77 18.48 25.73
N ARG A 217 -6.39 17.66 24.75
CA ARG A 217 -7.26 16.63 24.12
C ARG A 217 -6.80 15.26 24.54
N THR A 218 -7.76 14.38 24.80
CA THR A 218 -7.47 12.96 25.08
C THR A 218 -8.36 12.07 24.22
N LEU A 219 -7.89 10.88 23.93
CA LEU A 219 -8.62 9.81 23.24
C LEU A 219 -8.22 8.47 23.82
N LEU A 220 -9.23 7.70 24.24
CA LEU A 220 -9.09 6.28 24.58
C LEU A 220 -10.13 5.52 23.77
N GLN A 221 -9.72 4.48 23.07
CA GLN A 221 -10.63 3.63 22.31
C GLN A 221 -10.18 2.17 22.28
N LYS A 222 -11.15 1.30 22.13
CA LYS A 222 -10.95 -0.14 21.96
C LYS A 222 -11.84 -0.66 20.84
N GLY A 223 -11.33 -1.60 20.06
CA GLY A 223 -12.07 -2.21 18.96
C GLY A 223 -11.94 -3.72 18.96
N VAL A 224 -12.90 -4.40 18.31
CA VAL A 224 -12.90 -5.85 18.12
C VAL A 224 -13.80 -6.23 16.95
N SER A 225 -13.43 -7.28 16.20
CA SER A 225 -14.27 -7.83 15.15
C SER A 225 -15.41 -8.66 15.71
N THR A 226 -16.47 -8.90 14.93
CA THR A 226 -17.57 -9.81 15.28
C THR A 226 -17.12 -11.27 15.44
N PHE A 227 -15.90 -11.61 15.00
CA PHE A 227 -15.30 -12.95 15.13
C PHE A 227 -14.51 -13.09 16.44
N GLY A 228 -14.45 -12.04 17.28
CA GLY A 228 -13.71 -12.04 18.55
C GLY A 228 -12.19 -11.89 18.39
N ASP A 229 -11.72 -11.57 17.21
CA ASP A 229 -10.32 -11.35 16.85
C ASP A 229 -10.03 -9.90 16.43
N ASP A 230 -8.78 -9.63 16.01
CA ASP A 230 -8.33 -8.34 15.52
C ASP A 230 -8.59 -7.20 16.51
N ALA A 231 -8.41 -7.48 17.80
CA ALA A 231 -8.62 -6.49 18.84
C ALA A 231 -7.69 -5.30 18.66
N SER A 232 -8.20 -4.09 18.92
CA SER A 232 -7.40 -2.87 18.85
C SER A 232 -7.55 -2.02 20.11
N PHE A 233 -6.50 -1.23 20.37
CA PHE A 233 -6.46 -0.25 21.43
C PHE A 233 -5.74 1.00 20.95
N LYS A 234 -6.27 2.17 21.25
CA LYS A 234 -5.64 3.48 21.01
C LYS A 234 -5.74 4.36 22.24
N ALA A 235 -4.59 4.92 22.62
CA ALA A 235 -4.51 5.97 23.64
C ALA A 235 -3.74 7.15 23.05
N ALA A 236 -4.31 8.35 23.15
CA ALA A 236 -3.68 9.54 22.63
C ALA A 236 -3.95 10.74 23.56
N ILE A 237 -2.95 11.60 23.64
CA ILE A 237 -3.02 12.87 24.34
C ILE A 237 -2.34 13.95 23.51
N ALA A 238 -2.96 15.13 23.44
CA ALA A 238 -2.33 16.32 22.88
C ALA A 238 -2.56 17.49 23.81
N GLY A 239 -1.60 18.37 23.93
CA GLY A 239 -1.68 19.56 24.76
C GLY A 239 -1.05 20.75 24.06
N GLY A 240 -1.58 21.93 24.35
CA GLY A 240 -1.02 23.20 23.88
C GLY A 240 -1.20 24.30 24.89
N THR A 241 -0.28 25.25 24.87
CA THR A 241 -0.31 26.42 25.75
C THR A 241 0.36 27.61 25.09
N THR A 242 -0.07 28.78 25.51
CA THR A 242 0.49 30.06 25.08
C THR A 242 1.14 30.74 26.27
N MET A 243 2.36 31.24 26.11
CA MET A 243 3.18 31.88 27.16
C MET A 243 3.74 33.21 26.68
N PHE A 244 4.29 34.02 27.60
CA PHE A 244 4.93 35.32 27.31
C PHE A 244 4.01 36.24 26.51
N ASP A 245 2.80 36.50 27.03
CA ASP A 245 1.79 37.38 26.43
C ASP A 245 1.44 36.97 24.97
N GLY A 246 1.31 35.67 24.73
CA GLY A 246 0.95 35.14 23.42
C GLY A 246 2.13 34.91 22.46
N ARG A 247 3.33 35.30 22.82
CA ARG A 247 4.51 35.23 21.93
C ARG A 247 5.07 33.82 21.75
N LEU A 248 4.97 32.94 22.75
CA LEU A 248 5.41 31.55 22.66
C LEU A 248 4.19 30.63 22.68
N ARG A 249 4.03 29.86 21.61
CA ARG A 249 3.01 28.82 21.46
C ARG A 249 3.69 27.46 21.43
N LEU A 250 3.27 26.58 22.31
CA LEU A 250 3.76 25.21 22.42
C LEU A 250 2.61 24.25 22.17
N VAL A 251 2.86 23.24 21.34
CA VAL A 251 1.91 22.15 21.06
C VAL A 251 2.68 20.84 21.10
N ALA A 252 2.12 19.83 21.77
CA ALA A 252 2.72 18.50 21.80
C ALA A 252 1.64 17.41 21.76
N SER A 253 1.97 16.24 21.21
CA SER A 253 1.12 15.06 21.30
C SER A 253 1.94 13.78 21.47
N ALA A 254 1.27 12.78 22.09
CA ALA A 254 1.75 11.43 22.20
C ALA A 254 0.58 10.48 21.89
N GLU A 255 0.81 9.53 21.00
CA GLU A 255 -0.22 8.57 20.56
C GLU A 255 0.36 7.16 20.53
N HIS A 256 -0.42 6.21 21.04
CA HIS A 256 -0.17 4.78 20.96
C HIS A 256 -1.37 4.10 20.33
N TYR A 257 -1.14 3.28 19.32
CA TYR A 257 -2.14 2.42 18.68
C TYR A 257 -1.60 1.02 18.55
N HIS A 258 -2.42 0.04 18.90
CA HIS A 258 -2.15 -1.38 18.70
C HIS A 258 -3.36 -2.08 18.10
N GLN A 259 -3.13 -3.01 17.17
CA GLN A 259 -4.09 -3.90 16.56
C GLN A 259 -3.46 -5.28 16.38
N ASP A 260 -4.14 -6.32 16.84
CA ASP A 260 -3.64 -7.70 16.84
C ASP A 260 -3.48 -8.27 15.41
N GLY A 261 -4.29 -7.79 14.47
CA GLY A 261 -4.42 -8.38 13.14
C GLY A 261 -5.20 -9.70 13.17
N ILE A 262 -5.25 -10.38 12.04
CA ILE A 262 -5.92 -11.67 11.88
C ILE A 262 -4.86 -12.69 11.49
N THR A 263 -4.43 -13.49 12.46
CA THR A 263 -3.25 -14.37 12.36
C THR A 263 -3.45 -15.61 11.52
N SER A 264 -4.70 -15.91 11.09
CA SER A 264 -5.04 -17.04 10.24
C SER A 264 -6.01 -16.61 9.14
N LYS A 265 -5.75 -17.00 7.90
CA LYS A 265 -6.70 -16.83 6.79
C LYS A 265 -7.98 -17.63 7.02
N ALA A 266 -7.88 -18.80 7.68
CA ALA A 266 -9.01 -19.66 8.01
C ALA A 266 -10.02 -19.01 8.96
N ALA A 267 -9.64 -17.94 9.68
CA ALA A 267 -10.54 -17.17 10.55
C ALA A 267 -11.65 -16.41 9.77
N ARG A 268 -11.62 -16.44 8.45
CA ARG A 268 -12.67 -15.85 7.60
C ARG A 268 -13.20 -16.87 6.59
N PRO A 269 -14.49 -16.86 6.28
CA PRO A 269 -15.11 -17.86 5.42
C PRO A 269 -14.46 -17.99 4.04
N LEU A 270 -14.03 -16.87 3.42
CA LEU A 270 -13.33 -16.89 2.14
C LEU A 270 -11.89 -17.41 2.24
N GLY A 271 -11.31 -17.44 3.43
CA GLY A 271 -9.94 -17.88 3.67
C GLY A 271 -9.83 -19.33 4.12
N ALA A 272 -10.94 -19.96 4.55
CA ALA A 272 -10.96 -21.32 5.07
C ALA A 272 -10.70 -22.39 4.00
N ASP A 273 -10.98 -22.06 2.73
CA ASP A 273 -10.81 -22.96 1.60
C ASP A 273 -9.77 -22.47 0.60
N ASN A 274 -9.24 -23.43 -0.16
CA ASN A 274 -8.33 -23.16 -1.26
C ASN A 274 -9.14 -23.01 -2.56
N TYR A 275 -9.28 -21.79 -3.00
CA TYR A 275 -9.88 -21.46 -4.29
C TYR A 275 -8.81 -21.19 -5.35
N SER A 276 -9.08 -21.62 -6.59
CA SER A 276 -8.29 -21.24 -7.75
C SER A 276 -9.15 -21.35 -9.02
N TYR A 277 -8.54 -21.11 -10.16
CA TYR A 277 -9.19 -21.30 -11.45
C TYR A 277 -8.53 -22.39 -12.28
N GLY A 278 -9.33 -23.11 -13.04
CA GLY A 278 -8.90 -24.05 -14.09
C GLY A 278 -9.17 -23.47 -15.48
N GLY A 279 -8.77 -24.18 -16.51
CA GLY A 279 -8.81 -23.73 -17.88
C GLY A 279 -7.56 -22.96 -18.30
N LEU A 280 -7.56 -22.48 -19.55
CA LEU A 280 -6.45 -21.77 -20.19
C LEU A 280 -6.73 -20.28 -20.45
N GLY A 281 -7.94 -19.80 -20.13
CA GLY A 281 -8.38 -18.42 -20.39
C GLY A 281 -8.62 -18.11 -21.87
N THR A 282 -8.79 -19.11 -22.70
CA THR A 282 -9.15 -19.00 -24.13
C THR A 282 -10.63 -19.23 -24.31
N ALA A 283 -11.18 -18.86 -25.47
CA ALA A 283 -12.60 -19.12 -25.78
C ALA A 283 -12.93 -20.63 -25.80
N ALA A 284 -11.98 -21.49 -26.19
CA ALA A 284 -12.13 -22.94 -26.19
C ALA A 284 -11.94 -23.58 -24.79
N SER A 285 -11.25 -22.90 -23.88
CA SER A 285 -10.98 -23.37 -22.51
C SER A 285 -11.00 -22.17 -21.57
N PRO A 286 -12.19 -21.58 -21.30
CA PRO A 286 -12.31 -20.41 -20.44
C PRO A 286 -11.94 -20.73 -19.01
N PHE A 287 -11.51 -19.73 -18.26
CA PHE A 287 -11.27 -19.88 -16.84
C PHE A 287 -12.59 -20.13 -16.10
N ALA A 288 -12.59 -21.16 -15.25
CA ALA A 288 -13.66 -21.46 -14.31
C ALA A 288 -13.09 -21.55 -12.89
N PHE A 289 -13.89 -21.22 -11.88
CA PHE A 289 -13.47 -21.24 -10.49
C PHE A 289 -13.82 -22.56 -9.82
N TYR A 290 -12.90 -23.04 -9.02
CA TYR A 290 -13.01 -24.29 -8.28
C TYR A 290 -12.66 -24.08 -6.81
N ARG A 291 -13.32 -24.87 -5.97
CA ARG A 291 -13.07 -24.99 -4.53
C ARG A 291 -12.26 -26.24 -4.24
N ASP A 292 -11.58 -26.31 -3.09
CA ASP A 292 -10.68 -27.40 -2.67
C ASP A 292 -9.61 -27.73 -3.76
N VAL A 293 -9.07 -26.66 -4.33
CA VAL A 293 -8.01 -26.81 -5.34
C VAL A 293 -6.68 -27.05 -4.63
N ARG A 294 -5.98 -28.08 -5.05
CA ARG A 294 -4.72 -28.57 -4.48
C ARG A 294 -3.61 -28.59 -5.51
N GLN A 295 -2.38 -28.58 -5.04
CA GLN A 295 -1.19 -28.68 -5.92
C GLN A 295 -0.95 -30.15 -6.25
N SER A 296 -1.09 -30.55 -7.52
CA SER A 296 -0.98 -31.95 -7.93
C SER A 296 0.46 -32.47 -8.00
N ALA A 297 1.46 -31.61 -7.97
CA ALA A 297 2.88 -31.98 -7.95
C ALA A 297 3.49 -31.99 -6.54
N SER A 298 2.67 -31.95 -5.49
CA SER A 298 3.10 -31.93 -4.09
C SER A 298 2.04 -32.56 -3.20
N SER A 299 2.43 -33.15 -2.07
CA SER A 299 1.55 -33.56 -0.98
C SER A 299 2.18 -33.28 0.37
N ASP A 300 1.39 -33.32 1.45
CA ASP A 300 1.94 -33.15 2.81
C ASP A 300 2.82 -34.32 3.21
N ASN A 301 2.63 -35.47 2.60
CA ASN A 301 3.40 -36.71 2.81
C ASN A 301 4.66 -36.81 1.94
N GLY A 302 4.74 -36.05 0.84
CA GLY A 302 5.80 -36.10 -0.17
C GLY A 302 5.40 -36.96 -1.39
N TYR A 303 4.90 -36.28 -2.42
CA TYR A 303 4.53 -36.89 -3.72
C TYR A 303 5.79 -37.12 -4.57
N ILE A 304 5.93 -38.31 -5.13
CA ILE A 304 7.05 -38.70 -5.99
C ILE A 304 6.72 -38.30 -7.43
N VAL A 305 7.50 -37.34 -7.98
CA VAL A 305 7.26 -36.76 -9.31
C VAL A 305 7.96 -37.53 -10.42
N THR A 306 9.18 -37.99 -10.15
CA THR A 306 10.01 -38.71 -11.16
C THR A 306 10.53 -40.03 -10.65
N GLY A 307 10.98 -40.89 -11.57
CA GLY A 307 11.53 -42.22 -11.27
C GLY A 307 10.49 -43.34 -11.30
N PRO A 308 10.88 -44.59 -10.98
CA PRO A 308 10.02 -45.79 -11.07
C PRO A 308 8.78 -45.72 -10.16
N LEU A 309 8.83 -44.92 -9.12
CA LEU A 309 7.73 -44.75 -8.14
C LEU A 309 6.92 -43.48 -8.41
N ALA A 310 7.07 -42.82 -9.55
CA ALA A 310 6.30 -41.62 -9.89
C ALA A 310 4.79 -41.92 -9.80
N GLY A 311 4.02 -40.92 -9.28
CA GLY A 311 2.58 -41.06 -9.05
C GLY A 311 2.23 -41.72 -7.71
N ARG A 312 3.21 -41.95 -6.85
CA ARG A 312 3.03 -42.44 -5.47
C ARG A 312 3.40 -41.35 -4.46
N GLN A 313 3.04 -41.54 -3.22
CA GLN A 313 3.49 -40.71 -2.10
C GLN A 313 4.05 -41.55 -0.96
N PHE A 314 4.80 -40.88 -0.08
CA PHE A 314 5.31 -41.52 1.11
C PHE A 314 4.24 -41.64 2.19
N ALA A 315 4.38 -42.65 3.05
CA ALA A 315 3.78 -42.69 4.36
C ALA A 315 4.87 -42.45 5.43
N LEU A 316 4.45 -42.22 6.66
CA LEU A 316 5.38 -42.09 7.78
C LEU A 316 6.27 -43.33 7.88
N GLY A 317 7.59 -43.15 8.06
CA GLY A 317 8.59 -44.18 8.05
C GLY A 317 9.18 -44.52 6.69
N GLY A 318 8.90 -43.76 5.65
CA GLY A 318 9.55 -43.84 4.32
C GLY A 318 9.03 -44.97 3.44
N THR A 319 7.87 -45.57 3.81
CA THR A 319 7.16 -46.53 2.96
C THR A 319 6.31 -45.84 1.91
N ILE A 320 5.94 -46.57 0.86
CA ILE A 320 5.20 -46.05 -0.29
C ILE A 320 3.72 -46.40 -0.16
N GLN A 321 2.86 -45.44 -0.45
CA GLN A 321 1.40 -45.58 -0.54
C GLN A 321 0.84 -45.02 -1.84
N ALA A 322 -0.40 -45.30 -2.16
CA ALA A 322 -1.09 -44.72 -3.31
C ALA A 322 -1.23 -43.21 -3.12
N PHE A 323 -1.33 -42.47 -4.22
CA PHE A 323 -1.63 -41.05 -4.27
C PHE A 323 -2.87 -40.86 -5.13
N ASP A 324 -3.86 -40.19 -4.58
CA ASP A 324 -5.03 -39.74 -5.34
C ASP A 324 -4.70 -38.38 -5.99
N PRO A 325 -4.58 -38.29 -7.32
CA PRO A 325 -4.25 -37.05 -8.00
C PRO A 325 -5.39 -35.99 -7.98
N GLY A 326 -6.59 -36.39 -7.53
CA GLY A 326 -7.78 -35.57 -7.62
C GLY A 326 -8.29 -35.40 -9.05
N THR A 327 -9.24 -34.47 -9.26
CA THR A 327 -9.86 -34.18 -10.57
C THR A 327 -9.13 -33.05 -11.28
N ALA A 328 -8.59 -33.33 -12.46
CA ALA A 328 -7.93 -32.30 -13.29
C ALA A 328 -8.90 -31.20 -13.73
N ILE A 329 -8.48 -29.96 -13.69
CA ILE A 329 -9.32 -28.79 -13.99
C ILE A 329 -8.84 -28.01 -15.24
N GLY A 330 -8.21 -28.70 -16.18
CA GLY A 330 -7.76 -28.09 -17.45
C GLY A 330 -6.56 -27.14 -17.31
N ARG A 331 -5.89 -27.16 -16.14
CA ARG A 331 -4.68 -26.40 -15.87
C ARG A 331 -3.63 -27.32 -15.22
N GLY A 332 -2.40 -27.27 -15.69
CA GLY A 332 -1.32 -28.08 -15.14
C GLY A 332 -0.93 -27.67 -13.71
N GLY A 333 -0.51 -28.65 -12.92
CA GLY A 333 0.00 -28.45 -11.56
C GLY A 333 -1.07 -28.27 -10.47
N VAL A 334 -2.36 -28.34 -10.81
CA VAL A 334 -3.49 -28.21 -9.85
C VAL A 334 -4.62 -29.17 -10.18
N ALA A 335 -5.32 -29.66 -9.13
CA ALA A 335 -6.49 -30.53 -9.22
C ALA A 335 -7.49 -30.17 -8.11
N VAL A 336 -8.72 -30.60 -8.23
CA VAL A 336 -9.74 -30.53 -7.17
C VAL A 336 -9.71 -31.82 -6.36
N GLY A 337 -9.65 -31.70 -5.04
CA GLY A 337 -9.61 -32.86 -4.14
C GLY A 337 -8.32 -33.65 -4.26
N GLY A 338 -8.38 -34.97 -3.87
CA GLY A 338 -7.25 -35.88 -3.85
C GLY A 338 -6.29 -35.64 -2.69
N ASP A 339 -5.06 -36.14 -2.83
CA ASP A 339 -3.99 -36.06 -1.82
C ASP A 339 -3.01 -34.90 -2.07
N GLY A 340 -3.27 -34.09 -3.08
CA GLY A 340 -2.44 -32.95 -3.42
C GLY A 340 -2.31 -31.96 -2.27
N ALA A 341 -1.17 -31.24 -2.20
CA ALA A 341 -0.88 -30.33 -1.11
C ALA A 341 -1.87 -29.15 -1.08
N ARG A 342 -2.35 -28.84 0.12
CA ARG A 342 -3.07 -27.60 0.45
C ARG A 342 -2.07 -26.62 1.04
N ASN A 343 -2.07 -25.39 0.54
CA ASN A 343 -1.39 -24.33 1.25
C ASN A 343 -2.13 -24.08 2.56
N ASN A 344 -1.45 -24.32 3.68
CA ASN A 344 -2.07 -24.25 5.00
C ASN A 344 -2.56 -22.81 5.31
N PRO A 345 -3.89 -22.54 5.26
CA PRO A 345 -4.42 -21.21 5.52
C PRO A 345 -4.23 -20.78 6.99
N GLU A 346 -4.05 -21.74 7.91
CA GLU A 346 -3.82 -21.45 9.32
C GLU A 346 -2.40 -20.91 9.58
N ALA A 347 -1.44 -21.30 8.76
CA ALA A 347 -0.06 -20.83 8.87
C ALA A 347 0.17 -19.40 8.36
N SER A 348 -0.80 -18.80 7.67
CA SER A 348 -0.67 -17.49 7.04
C SER A 348 -1.62 -16.47 7.64
N SER A 349 -1.13 -15.27 7.92
CA SER A 349 -1.98 -14.15 8.39
C SER A 349 -2.94 -13.70 7.30
N LEU A 350 -4.15 -13.31 7.70
CA LEU A 350 -5.05 -12.55 6.85
C LEU A 350 -4.66 -11.07 6.85
N THR A 351 -4.47 -10.49 8.03
CA THR A 351 -3.91 -9.15 8.22
C THR A 351 -2.79 -9.22 9.26
N PRO A 352 -1.68 -8.50 9.07
CA PRO A 352 -0.65 -8.43 10.09
C PRO A 352 -1.13 -7.65 11.32
N SER A 353 -0.46 -7.85 12.45
CA SER A 353 -0.58 -6.92 13.58
C SER A 353 -0.01 -5.55 13.22
N LEU A 354 -0.44 -4.51 13.90
CA LEU A 354 0.11 -3.16 13.73
C LEU A 354 0.22 -2.46 15.08
N THR A 355 1.42 -1.95 15.39
CA THR A 355 1.62 -1.06 16.53
C THR A 355 2.25 0.23 16.03
N THR A 356 1.67 1.38 16.39
CA THR A 356 2.27 2.69 16.12
C THR A 356 2.44 3.48 17.41
N ASN A 357 3.60 4.13 17.55
CA ASN A 357 3.89 5.08 18.60
C ASN A 357 4.33 6.39 17.96
N GLN A 358 3.69 7.48 18.30
CA GLN A 358 3.92 8.78 17.69
C GLN A 358 4.16 9.82 18.79
N LEU A 359 5.20 10.61 18.61
CA LEU A 359 5.50 11.77 19.43
C LEU A 359 5.69 12.96 18.51
N PHE A 360 5.03 14.05 18.82
CA PHE A 360 5.15 15.30 18.07
C PHE A 360 5.24 16.48 19.02
N GLY A 361 6.07 17.46 18.65
CA GLY A 361 6.19 18.73 19.36
C GLY A 361 6.41 19.87 18.39
N ARG A 362 5.77 21.02 18.65
CA ARG A 362 5.96 22.28 17.94
C ARG A 362 6.10 23.42 18.93
N ALA A 363 7.11 24.26 18.70
CA ALA A 363 7.29 25.54 19.35
C ALA A 363 7.26 26.65 18.30
N THR A 364 6.48 27.70 18.53
CA THR A 364 6.39 28.86 17.68
C THR A 364 6.60 30.10 18.52
N PHE A 365 7.57 30.94 18.18
CA PHE A 365 7.94 32.12 18.96
C PHE A 365 7.93 33.39 18.09
N ASP A 366 7.07 34.34 18.46
CA ASP A 366 7.04 35.66 17.83
C ASP A 366 8.21 36.51 18.37
N VAL A 367 9.33 36.51 17.61
CA VAL A 367 10.54 37.28 17.95
C VAL A 367 10.23 38.76 17.95
N THR A 368 9.50 39.19 16.91
CA THR A 368 8.87 40.53 16.78
C THR A 368 7.47 40.34 16.21
N PRO A 369 6.60 41.37 16.17
CA PRO A 369 5.30 41.27 15.52
C PRO A 369 5.35 40.88 14.03
N SER A 370 6.50 41.07 13.38
CA SER A 370 6.72 40.77 11.97
C SER A 370 7.68 39.60 11.72
N LEU A 371 8.20 38.92 12.77
CA LEU A 371 9.16 37.82 12.66
C LEU A 371 8.81 36.70 13.62
N GLU A 372 8.51 35.52 13.08
CA GLU A 372 8.19 34.31 13.80
C GLU A 372 9.30 33.23 13.58
N LEU A 373 9.75 32.62 14.66
CA LEU A 373 10.58 31.41 14.66
C LEU A 373 9.68 30.22 14.95
N HIS A 374 9.82 29.12 14.18
CA HIS A 374 9.15 27.87 14.49
C HIS A 374 10.14 26.69 14.49
N ALA A 375 9.86 25.73 15.33
CA ALA A 375 10.57 24.45 15.37
C ALA A 375 9.59 23.31 15.61
N GLU A 376 9.74 22.23 14.86
CA GLU A 376 8.91 21.03 14.93
C GLU A 376 9.78 19.79 15.00
N ILE A 377 9.33 18.82 15.77
CA ILE A 377 9.94 17.50 15.86
C ILE A 377 8.87 16.42 15.88
N GLY A 378 9.02 15.44 14.99
CA GLY A 378 8.22 14.22 14.97
C GLY A 378 9.10 13.00 15.14
N TYR A 379 8.80 12.14 16.11
CA TYR A 379 9.44 10.84 16.27
C TYR A 379 8.39 9.74 16.29
N ASN A 380 8.49 8.82 15.33
CA ASN A 380 7.46 7.82 15.10
C ASN A 380 8.08 6.43 14.96
N VAL A 381 7.35 5.43 15.47
CA VAL A 381 7.68 4.02 15.35
C VAL A 381 6.43 3.27 14.88
N ALA A 382 6.55 2.51 13.79
CA ALA A 382 5.53 1.55 13.37
C ALA A 382 6.13 0.15 13.32
N GLU A 383 5.42 -0.81 13.87
CA GLU A 383 5.81 -2.22 13.92
C GLU A 383 4.66 -3.09 13.43
N ASN A 384 4.96 -4.11 12.65
CA ASN A 384 4.01 -5.14 12.30
C ASN A 384 4.64 -6.52 12.31
N THR A 385 3.81 -7.52 12.57
CA THR A 385 4.19 -8.93 12.45
C THR A 385 3.23 -9.60 11.48
N ASP A 386 3.78 -10.21 10.43
CA ASP A 386 3.05 -10.95 9.42
C ASP A 386 3.53 -12.40 9.37
N ARG A 387 2.66 -13.30 8.90
CA ARG A 387 2.98 -14.71 8.60
C ARG A 387 2.65 -14.94 7.13
N PRO A 388 3.65 -14.87 6.21
CA PRO A 388 3.38 -14.91 4.78
C PRO A 388 2.71 -16.22 4.36
N VAL A 389 3.49 -17.25 4.13
CA VAL A 389 3.03 -18.59 3.70
C VAL A 389 3.93 -19.67 4.32
N GLY A 390 3.42 -20.90 4.42
CA GLY A 390 4.21 -22.04 4.85
C GLY A 390 5.27 -22.45 3.82
N PHE A 391 6.21 -23.28 4.26
CA PHE A 391 7.31 -23.78 3.39
C PHE A 391 6.86 -24.99 2.59
N SER A 392 7.12 -24.97 1.28
CA SER A 392 6.85 -26.08 0.37
C SER A 392 7.92 -26.22 -0.72
N ARG A 393 8.03 -27.43 -1.27
CA ARG A 393 8.81 -27.75 -2.44
C ARG A 393 7.91 -28.49 -3.44
N ASN A 394 7.54 -27.81 -4.51
CA ASN A 394 6.55 -28.28 -5.47
C ASN A 394 7.24 -29.08 -6.58
N GLY A 395 7.51 -30.37 -6.32
CA GLY A 395 8.06 -31.33 -7.30
C GLY A 395 9.55 -31.19 -7.62
N ASN A 396 10.27 -30.30 -6.91
CA ASN A 396 11.67 -29.98 -7.20
C ASN A 396 12.67 -30.35 -6.09
N LEU A 397 12.25 -31.17 -5.10
CA LEU A 397 13.13 -31.68 -4.07
C LEU A 397 13.79 -32.96 -4.53
N THR A 398 15.08 -32.91 -4.84
CA THR A 398 15.85 -34.10 -5.26
C THR A 398 16.19 -34.97 -4.06
N ILE A 399 15.79 -36.21 -4.10
CA ILE A 399 16.16 -37.27 -3.16
C ILE A 399 17.11 -38.24 -3.81
N PHE A 400 18.17 -38.57 -3.11
CA PHE A 400 19.16 -39.57 -3.59
C PHE A 400 18.85 -40.93 -3.02
N ARG A 401 19.19 -42.00 -3.77
CA ARG A 401 18.92 -43.40 -3.41
C ARG A 401 19.57 -43.81 -2.09
N ASP A 402 20.69 -43.22 -1.75
CA ASP A 402 21.44 -43.49 -0.53
C ASP A 402 20.96 -42.71 0.70
N ASN A 403 19.77 -42.10 0.62
CA ASN A 403 19.15 -41.43 1.77
C ASN A 403 18.77 -42.43 2.86
N ALA A 404 19.32 -42.24 4.06
CA ALA A 404 19.21 -43.15 5.19
C ALA A 404 17.79 -43.35 5.73
N TYR A 405 16.84 -42.45 5.40
CA TYR A 405 15.44 -42.58 5.81
C TYR A 405 14.56 -43.36 4.83
N LEU A 406 15.07 -43.79 3.68
CA LEU A 406 14.32 -44.62 2.74
C LEU A 406 14.13 -46.01 3.31
N ALA A 407 12.90 -46.52 3.31
CA ALA A 407 12.60 -47.86 3.74
C ALA A 407 13.19 -48.94 2.79
N PRO A 408 13.58 -50.12 3.27
CA PRO A 408 14.18 -51.18 2.44
C PRO A 408 13.34 -51.61 1.23
N ASN A 409 12.01 -51.69 1.39
CA ASN A 409 11.09 -51.98 0.30
C ASN A 409 11.03 -50.86 -0.76
N THR A 410 11.13 -49.57 -0.35
CA THR A 410 11.22 -48.44 -1.23
C THR A 410 12.54 -48.44 -2.03
N LEU A 411 13.65 -48.75 -1.37
CA LEU A 411 14.95 -48.92 -2.02
C LEU A 411 14.94 -50.06 -3.06
N ALA A 412 14.30 -51.20 -2.75
CA ALA A 412 14.14 -52.29 -3.69
C ALA A 412 13.33 -51.86 -4.94
N ALA A 413 12.24 -51.14 -4.73
CA ALA A 413 11.37 -50.65 -5.79
C ALA A 413 12.00 -49.55 -6.67
N LEU A 414 12.99 -48.81 -6.16
CA LEU A 414 13.78 -47.83 -6.94
C LEU A 414 14.76 -48.49 -7.91
N GLY A 415 15.11 -49.76 -7.71
CA GLY A 415 16.07 -50.47 -8.56
C GLY A 415 17.43 -49.79 -8.64
N SER A 416 17.90 -49.50 -9.86
CA SER A 416 19.19 -48.82 -10.11
C SER A 416 19.08 -47.30 -10.15
N THR A 417 17.89 -46.72 -9.96
CA THR A 417 17.66 -45.27 -10.01
C THR A 417 18.45 -44.57 -8.91
N GLN A 418 19.33 -43.65 -9.27
CA GLN A 418 20.23 -42.97 -8.33
C GLN A 418 19.57 -41.78 -7.62
N SER A 419 18.58 -41.15 -8.24
CA SER A 419 17.84 -40.04 -7.67
C SER A 419 16.43 -39.88 -8.27
N PHE A 420 15.54 -39.25 -7.54
CA PHE A 420 14.19 -38.93 -7.98
C PHE A 420 13.77 -37.61 -7.35
N THR A 421 12.69 -37.01 -7.84
CA THR A 421 12.20 -35.74 -7.29
C THR A 421 10.90 -35.93 -6.55
N VAL A 422 10.72 -35.14 -5.48
CA VAL A 422 9.58 -35.15 -4.57
C VAL A 422 9.00 -33.74 -4.47
N GLY A 423 7.67 -33.66 -4.37
CA GLY A 423 6.94 -32.45 -3.99
C GLY A 423 6.36 -32.62 -2.59
N ARG A 424 6.69 -31.70 -1.67
CA ARG A 424 6.19 -31.75 -0.29
C ARG A 424 5.88 -30.38 0.27
N THR A 425 4.76 -30.24 0.99
CA THR A 425 4.46 -29.14 1.91
C THR A 425 4.85 -29.57 3.32
N PHE A 426 5.72 -28.77 3.96
CA PHE A 426 6.30 -29.08 5.26
C PHE A 426 5.48 -28.42 6.37
N LEU A 427 4.35 -29.02 6.77
CA LEU A 427 3.46 -28.48 7.80
C LEU A 427 4.16 -28.35 9.15
N GLU A 428 5.11 -29.25 9.45
CA GLU A 428 5.86 -29.30 10.72
C GLU A 428 6.82 -28.11 10.89
N ILE A 429 7.24 -27.48 9.80
CA ILE A 429 8.06 -26.23 9.87
C ILE A 429 7.23 -25.11 10.48
N GLY A 430 5.91 -25.13 10.26
CA GLY A 430 4.99 -24.19 10.86
C GLY A 430 5.05 -22.78 10.28
N PRO A 431 4.44 -21.82 10.99
CA PRO A 431 4.44 -20.43 10.58
C PRO A 431 5.85 -19.82 10.54
N GLN A 432 6.11 -18.99 9.54
CA GLN A 432 7.36 -18.26 9.36
C GLN A 432 7.08 -16.74 9.55
N PRO A 433 7.15 -16.22 10.78
CA PRO A 433 6.84 -14.82 11.06
C PRO A 433 7.87 -13.89 10.43
N SER A 434 7.38 -12.76 9.96
CA SER A 434 8.19 -11.63 9.46
C SER A 434 7.82 -10.39 10.28
N GLU A 435 8.78 -9.87 11.01
CA GLU A 435 8.65 -8.66 11.81
C GLU A 435 9.23 -7.48 11.05
N GLN A 436 8.45 -6.41 10.91
CA GLN A 436 8.88 -5.19 10.25
C GLN A 436 8.76 -4.02 11.22
N ARG A 437 9.77 -3.17 11.24
CA ARG A 437 9.81 -1.99 12.09
C ARG A 437 10.35 -0.79 11.34
N VAL A 438 9.55 0.28 11.36
CA VAL A 438 9.95 1.60 10.86
C VAL A 438 10.15 2.53 12.03
N ARG A 439 11.23 3.29 12.02
CA ARG A 439 11.45 4.43 12.91
C ARG A 439 11.72 5.65 12.06
N SER A 440 11.01 6.74 12.28
CA SER A 440 11.28 8.02 11.61
C SER A 440 11.51 9.14 12.63
N LEU A 441 12.40 10.02 12.27
CA LEU A 441 12.63 11.29 12.93
C LEU A 441 12.58 12.38 11.86
N ASP A 442 11.67 13.32 12.04
CA ASP A 442 11.51 14.48 11.17
C ASP A 442 11.64 15.74 12.01
N ILE A 443 12.49 16.67 11.60
CA ILE A 443 12.75 17.95 12.26
C ILE A 443 12.54 19.04 11.22
N ASN A 444 11.78 20.07 11.56
CA ASN A 444 11.60 21.27 10.76
C ASN A 444 11.88 22.50 11.63
N VAL A 445 12.75 23.37 11.17
CA VAL A 445 13.05 24.64 11.83
C VAL A 445 13.03 25.74 10.80
N GLY A 446 12.36 26.85 11.11
CA GLY A 446 12.29 27.94 10.15
C GLY A 446 11.95 29.29 10.75
N LEU A 447 12.11 30.28 9.92
CA LEU A 447 11.74 31.66 10.17
C LEU A 447 10.70 32.06 9.13
N ARG A 448 9.68 32.74 9.55
CA ARG A 448 8.75 33.43 8.66
C ARG A 448 8.57 34.90 9.08
N GLY A 449 8.37 35.75 8.12
CA GLY A 449 8.26 37.18 8.41
C GLY A 449 7.47 37.96 7.38
N LYS A 450 7.21 39.22 7.72
CA LYS A 450 6.58 40.21 6.83
C LYS A 450 7.58 41.32 6.50
N ILE A 451 7.51 41.83 5.27
CA ILE A 451 8.24 43.02 4.81
C ILE A 451 7.18 44.02 4.33
N GLY A 452 7.01 45.11 5.09
CA GLY A 452 5.87 46.00 4.89
C GLY A 452 4.55 45.31 5.17
N SER A 453 3.48 45.77 4.51
CA SER A 453 2.12 45.23 4.64
C SER A 453 1.86 44.07 3.68
N ASP A 454 2.56 43.99 2.55
CA ASP A 454 2.14 43.21 1.38
C ASP A 454 3.03 42.00 1.07
N LEU A 455 4.22 41.94 1.67
CA LEU A 455 5.14 40.84 1.41
C LEU A 455 5.31 39.96 2.64
N SER A 456 5.26 38.65 2.43
CA SER A 456 5.63 37.63 3.39
C SER A 456 6.76 36.75 2.86
N TRP A 457 7.61 36.29 3.76
CA TRP A 457 8.71 35.41 3.42
C TRP A 457 8.82 34.27 4.45
N ASP A 458 9.32 33.17 4.02
CA ASP A 458 9.69 32.06 4.90
C ASP A 458 11.00 31.40 4.43
N VAL A 459 11.78 30.94 5.40
CA VAL A 459 12.95 30.11 5.20
C VAL A 459 12.85 28.93 6.16
N SER A 460 13.00 27.73 5.67
CA SER A 460 12.94 26.54 6.53
C SER A 460 14.04 25.53 6.20
N TYR A 461 14.43 24.75 7.20
CA TYR A 461 15.31 23.62 7.10
C TYR A 461 14.56 22.38 7.62
N VAL A 462 14.44 21.37 6.77
CA VAL A 462 13.86 20.07 7.12
C VAL A 462 14.96 19.03 7.13
N ARG A 463 15.01 18.24 8.20
CA ARG A 463 15.86 17.06 8.31
C ARG A 463 15.03 15.85 8.67
N GLY A 464 15.06 14.85 7.81
CA GLY A 464 14.38 13.58 8.02
C GLY A 464 15.34 12.40 8.01
N ARG A 465 15.10 11.44 8.90
CA ARG A 465 15.77 10.14 8.89
C ARG A 465 14.80 9.04 9.21
N SER A 466 14.67 8.07 8.31
CA SER A 466 13.94 6.84 8.58
C SER A 466 14.87 5.63 8.60
N LYS A 467 14.55 4.67 9.45
CA LYS A 467 15.16 3.35 9.47
C LYS A 467 14.08 2.29 9.46
N PHE A 468 14.01 1.54 8.37
CA PHE A 468 13.20 0.36 8.22
C PHE A 468 14.05 -0.89 8.46
N ASN A 469 13.55 -1.83 9.26
CA ASN A 469 14.17 -3.13 9.46
C ASN A 469 13.14 -4.22 9.25
N THR A 470 13.59 -5.35 8.71
CA THR A 470 12.82 -6.59 8.64
C THR A 470 13.64 -7.70 9.29
N ASP A 471 12.97 -8.53 10.08
CA ASP A 471 13.47 -9.78 10.61
C ASP A 471 12.44 -10.87 10.28
N SER A 472 12.81 -11.76 9.35
CA SER A 472 11.93 -12.84 8.88
C SER A 472 12.55 -14.18 9.24
N LEU A 473 11.81 -15.00 10.01
CA LEU A 473 12.22 -16.37 10.27
C LEU A 473 11.85 -17.23 9.05
N GLU A 474 12.85 -17.70 8.32
CA GLU A 474 12.68 -18.46 7.08
C GLU A 474 13.57 -19.70 7.04
N VAL A 475 13.22 -20.64 6.17
CA VAL A 475 14.08 -21.79 5.89
C VAL A 475 15.33 -21.35 5.12
N ASP A 476 16.52 -21.53 5.69
CA ASP A 476 17.77 -21.39 4.96
C ASP A 476 17.95 -22.61 4.03
N LEU A 477 17.90 -22.36 2.72
CA LEU A 477 17.91 -23.42 1.72
C LEU A 477 19.23 -24.20 1.69
N THR A 478 20.35 -23.58 2.03
CA THR A 478 21.65 -24.30 2.09
C THR A 478 21.64 -25.29 3.23
N ARG A 479 21.13 -24.90 4.40
CA ARG A 479 20.94 -25.78 5.55
C ARG A 479 19.90 -26.87 5.28
N PHE A 480 18.79 -26.49 4.64
CA PHE A 480 17.71 -27.44 4.31
C PHE A 480 18.20 -28.55 3.38
N TYR A 481 18.87 -28.21 2.27
CA TYR A 481 19.37 -29.23 1.35
C TYR A 481 20.53 -30.07 1.93
N ALA A 482 21.37 -29.49 2.78
CA ALA A 482 22.35 -30.24 3.55
C ALA A 482 21.67 -31.25 4.51
N SER A 483 20.55 -30.86 5.15
CA SER A 483 19.78 -31.71 6.05
C SER A 483 19.01 -32.83 5.33
N VAL A 484 18.48 -32.53 4.14
CA VAL A 484 17.76 -33.54 3.32
C VAL A 484 18.69 -34.66 2.86
N ASP A 485 19.95 -34.37 2.60
CA ASP A 485 20.95 -35.36 2.18
C ASP A 485 21.51 -36.15 3.39
N ALA A 486 20.65 -37.02 3.93
CA ALA A 486 20.91 -37.83 5.12
C ALA A 486 21.53 -39.20 4.77
N VAL A 487 22.59 -39.60 5.47
CA VAL A 487 23.30 -40.87 5.28
C VAL A 487 23.53 -41.57 6.62
N ARG A 488 23.83 -42.88 6.57
CA ARG A 488 24.35 -43.57 7.74
C ARG A 488 25.86 -43.40 7.83
N ALA A 489 26.32 -42.94 8.97
CA ALA A 489 27.73 -42.89 9.31
C ALA A 489 28.24 -44.29 9.69
N ALA A 490 29.56 -44.44 9.85
CA ALA A 490 30.21 -45.67 10.21
C ALA A 490 29.75 -46.25 11.58
N ASP A 491 29.29 -45.40 12.47
CA ASP A 491 28.74 -45.78 13.79
C ASP A 491 27.27 -46.18 13.73
N GLY A 492 26.64 -46.17 12.54
CA GLY A 492 25.25 -46.52 12.31
C GLY A 492 24.27 -45.36 12.50
N ASN A 493 24.72 -44.20 12.99
CA ASN A 493 23.87 -43.01 13.18
C ASN A 493 23.48 -42.40 11.83
N ILE A 494 22.27 -41.79 11.78
CA ILE A 494 21.85 -41.02 10.62
C ILE A 494 22.36 -39.58 10.80
N VAL A 495 23.17 -39.13 9.85
CA VAL A 495 23.83 -37.82 9.86
C VAL A 495 23.64 -37.13 8.51
N CYS A 496 23.84 -35.81 8.47
CA CYS A 496 23.92 -35.11 7.17
C CYS A 496 25.19 -35.57 6.42
N ARG A 497 25.07 -35.90 5.14
CA ARG A 497 26.24 -36.33 4.33
C ARG A 497 27.40 -35.34 4.44
N ILE A 498 27.13 -34.03 4.40
CA ILE A 498 28.15 -32.98 4.42
C ILE A 498 29.05 -33.03 5.65
N THR A 499 28.57 -33.56 6.78
CA THR A 499 29.40 -33.66 7.99
C THR A 499 30.43 -34.78 7.88
N VAL A 500 30.19 -35.76 7.00
CA VAL A 500 31.11 -36.86 6.71
C VAL A 500 32.05 -36.52 5.53
N THR A 501 31.48 -35.94 4.46
CA THR A 501 32.27 -35.71 3.21
C THR A 501 33.06 -34.40 3.25
N ASN A 502 32.57 -33.40 3.96
CA ASN A 502 33.17 -32.07 4.06
C ASN A 502 33.15 -31.59 5.52
N PRO A 503 33.92 -32.22 6.44
CA PRO A 503 33.94 -31.82 7.86
C PRO A 503 34.27 -30.33 8.02
N GLY A 504 33.52 -29.64 8.89
CA GLY A 504 33.69 -28.21 9.11
C GLY A 504 32.75 -27.33 8.31
N LEU A 505 32.10 -27.85 7.25
CA LEU A 505 31.00 -27.18 6.57
C LEU A 505 29.65 -27.54 7.22
N GLN A 506 28.70 -26.61 7.25
CA GLN A 506 27.34 -26.81 7.82
C GLN A 506 27.38 -27.41 9.25
N ASN A 507 28.22 -26.83 10.11
CA ASN A 507 28.39 -27.27 11.49
C ASN A 507 27.04 -27.36 12.23
N GLY A 508 26.85 -28.44 13.01
CA GLY A 508 25.62 -28.68 13.72
C GLY A 508 24.45 -29.14 12.83
N CYS A 509 24.74 -29.62 11.61
CA CYS A 509 23.71 -30.12 10.70
C CYS A 509 22.91 -31.25 11.33
N VAL A 510 21.58 -31.09 11.35
CA VAL A 510 20.63 -32.09 11.81
C VAL A 510 19.92 -32.66 10.60
N PRO A 511 19.99 -33.98 10.35
CA PRO A 511 19.31 -34.59 9.20
C PRO A 511 17.80 -34.47 9.31
N ILE A 512 17.16 -34.13 8.18
CA ILE A 512 15.70 -33.96 8.09
C ILE A 512 15.06 -35.14 7.37
N ASN A 513 14.10 -35.78 8.02
CA ASN A 513 13.30 -36.82 7.37
C ASN A 513 12.17 -36.16 6.55
N THR A 514 12.19 -36.36 5.24
CA THR A 514 11.22 -35.77 4.31
C THR A 514 10.11 -36.75 3.91
N PHE A 515 10.00 -37.91 4.54
CA PHE A 515 9.11 -38.99 4.14
C PHE A 515 7.95 -39.18 5.13
N GLY A 516 6.77 -38.69 4.73
CA GLY A 516 5.54 -38.67 5.51
C GLY A 516 5.36 -37.44 6.37
N ASN A 517 4.11 -37.04 6.54
CA ASN A 517 3.76 -35.94 7.43
C ASN A 517 4.05 -36.32 8.90
N GLY A 518 4.60 -35.41 9.69
CA GLY A 518 5.03 -35.66 11.07
C GLY A 518 6.46 -36.24 11.21
N ALA A 519 7.19 -36.39 10.10
CA ALA A 519 8.56 -36.98 10.12
C ALA A 519 9.65 -35.96 10.50
N VAL A 520 9.39 -34.65 10.41
CA VAL A 520 10.38 -33.61 10.69
C VAL A 520 10.48 -33.39 12.19
N THR A 521 11.66 -33.61 12.74
CA THR A 521 11.93 -33.39 14.18
C THR A 521 12.07 -31.92 14.49
N GLU A 522 11.81 -31.53 15.74
CA GLU A 522 12.00 -30.15 16.23
C GLU A 522 13.46 -29.70 16.07
N ALA A 523 14.43 -30.58 16.34
CA ALA A 523 15.85 -30.28 16.17
C ALA A 523 16.19 -29.95 14.71
N ALA A 524 15.67 -30.71 13.73
CA ALA A 524 15.86 -30.46 12.32
C ALA A 524 15.18 -29.16 11.89
N ARG A 525 13.96 -28.93 12.34
CA ARG A 525 13.24 -27.68 12.11
C ARG A 525 14.04 -26.49 12.60
N ASN A 526 14.50 -26.50 13.84
CA ASN A 526 15.26 -25.38 14.44
C ASN A 526 16.62 -25.17 13.75
N TYR A 527 17.24 -26.20 13.20
CA TYR A 527 18.47 -26.08 12.43
C TYR A 527 18.25 -25.35 11.09
N VAL A 528 17.18 -25.68 10.36
CA VAL A 528 16.95 -25.11 9.03
C VAL A 528 16.30 -23.72 9.08
N LEU A 529 15.62 -23.35 10.15
CA LEU A 529 15.05 -22.02 10.31
C LEU A 529 16.14 -21.02 10.70
N GLN A 530 16.23 -19.94 9.94
CA GLN A 530 17.21 -18.86 10.15
C GLN A 530 16.57 -17.50 9.94
N HIS A 531 17.17 -16.47 10.51
CA HIS A 531 16.72 -15.09 10.37
C HIS A 531 17.23 -14.47 9.07
N SER A 532 16.31 -14.07 8.20
CA SER A 532 16.59 -13.22 7.06
C SER A 532 16.40 -11.76 7.46
N LEU A 533 17.51 -11.02 7.47
CA LEU A 533 17.57 -9.64 7.98
C LEU A 533 17.84 -8.67 6.84
N TRP A 534 17.07 -7.60 6.74
CA TRP A 534 17.42 -6.47 5.88
C TRP A 534 16.97 -5.14 6.48
N GLN A 535 17.65 -4.08 6.11
CA GLN A 535 17.35 -2.74 6.58
C GLN A 535 17.50 -1.72 5.46
N VAL A 536 16.73 -0.64 5.57
CA VAL A 536 16.83 0.55 4.71
C VAL A 536 16.93 1.78 5.60
N ILE A 537 17.91 2.62 5.34
CA ILE A 537 18.06 3.93 5.96
C ILE A 537 17.88 4.98 4.88
N ASN A 538 16.83 5.79 4.99
CA ASN A 538 16.64 6.97 4.16
C ASN A 538 16.99 8.23 4.95
N ARG A 539 17.55 9.22 4.27
CA ARG A 539 17.83 10.55 4.82
C ARG A 539 17.34 11.61 3.86
N LEU A 540 16.82 12.68 4.43
CA LEU A 540 16.35 13.87 3.74
C LEU A 540 16.93 15.09 4.45
N ASP A 541 17.59 15.96 3.72
CA ASP A 541 17.96 17.31 4.16
C ASP A 541 17.44 18.28 3.10
N GLU A 542 16.63 19.26 3.49
CA GLU A 542 16.03 20.25 2.58
C GLU A 542 16.09 21.66 3.18
N VAL A 543 16.59 22.61 2.42
CA VAL A 543 16.48 24.04 2.71
C VAL A 543 15.54 24.65 1.68
N SER A 544 14.55 25.39 2.12
CA SER A 544 13.64 26.14 1.25
C SER A 544 13.57 27.62 1.65
N ALA A 545 13.40 28.47 0.66
CA ALA A 545 13.17 29.90 0.84
C ALA A 545 12.09 30.38 -0.13
N ASN A 546 11.13 31.14 0.38
CA ASN A 546 9.98 31.63 -0.35
C ASN A 546 9.72 33.11 -0.03
N VAL A 547 9.25 33.86 -1.02
CA VAL A 547 8.69 35.20 -0.88
C VAL A 547 7.37 35.24 -1.63
N SER A 548 6.34 35.78 -1.02
CA SER A 548 5.01 35.93 -1.64
C SER A 548 4.35 37.22 -1.23
N GLY A 549 3.44 37.69 -2.06
CA GLY A 549 2.68 38.91 -1.77
C GLY A 549 2.03 39.52 -2.99
N SER A 550 1.74 40.80 -2.93
CA SER A 550 1.12 41.59 -4.00
C SER A 550 2.16 42.50 -4.69
N LEU A 551 2.16 42.52 -6.02
CA LEU A 551 3.06 43.38 -6.80
C LEU A 551 2.48 44.79 -7.03
N PHE A 552 1.28 44.83 -7.61
CA PHE A 552 0.55 46.06 -7.95
C PHE A 552 -0.93 45.71 -8.13
N ASN A 553 -1.77 46.74 -8.09
CA ASN A 553 -3.21 46.59 -8.30
C ASN A 553 -3.57 46.83 -9.77
N LEU A 554 -4.35 45.92 -10.34
CA LEU A 554 -5.10 46.06 -11.58
C LEU A 554 -6.53 46.55 -11.24
N TRP A 555 -7.32 46.78 -12.30
CA TRP A 555 -8.75 47.13 -12.18
C TRP A 555 -9.59 46.11 -11.40
N ALA A 556 -9.20 44.84 -11.42
CA ALA A 556 -9.93 43.75 -10.76
C ALA A 556 -9.32 43.34 -9.41
N GLY A 557 -8.24 43.96 -8.98
CA GLY A 557 -7.58 43.67 -7.70
C GLY A 557 -6.05 43.48 -7.82
N PRO A 558 -5.40 43.05 -6.72
CA PRO A 558 -3.95 42.90 -6.69
C PRO A 558 -3.46 41.71 -7.51
N VAL A 559 -2.35 41.94 -8.27
CA VAL A 559 -1.58 40.84 -8.86
C VAL A 559 -0.71 40.22 -7.77
N SER A 560 -0.98 38.96 -7.42
CA SER A 560 -0.23 38.23 -6.40
C SER A 560 0.88 37.37 -7.04
N PHE A 561 1.98 37.23 -6.33
CA PHE A 561 3.10 36.38 -6.76
C PHE A 561 3.68 35.56 -5.62
N ALA A 562 4.32 34.47 -5.97
CA ALA A 562 5.22 33.73 -5.11
C ALA A 562 6.47 33.32 -5.89
N VAL A 563 7.63 33.49 -5.29
CA VAL A 563 8.91 33.09 -5.85
C VAL A 563 9.72 32.38 -4.76
N GLY A 564 10.43 31.33 -5.13
CA GLY A 564 11.24 30.62 -4.16
C GLY A 564 12.17 29.60 -4.77
N GLY A 565 12.91 28.94 -3.89
CA GLY A 565 13.85 27.90 -4.26
C GLY A 565 14.05 26.88 -3.15
N ASN A 566 14.45 25.69 -3.56
CA ASN A 566 14.79 24.58 -2.67
C ASN A 566 16.16 24.01 -3.03
N TYR A 567 16.91 23.64 -2.02
CA TYR A 567 18.03 22.71 -2.12
C TYR A 567 17.72 21.48 -1.29
N ARG A 568 17.69 20.30 -1.91
CA ARG A 568 17.38 19.05 -1.23
C ARG A 568 18.42 17.97 -1.53
N ARG A 569 18.83 17.25 -0.51
CA ARG A 569 19.65 16.03 -0.60
C ARG A 569 18.87 14.85 -0.04
N GLN A 570 18.84 13.78 -0.81
CA GLN A 570 18.29 12.51 -0.36
C GLN A 570 19.30 11.39 -0.54
N SER A 571 19.28 10.41 0.39
CA SER A 571 20.14 9.24 0.30
C SER A 571 19.44 8.00 0.80
N ILE A 572 19.82 6.86 0.21
CA ILE A 572 19.41 5.51 0.62
C ILE A 572 20.65 4.67 0.95
N ASP A 573 20.54 3.87 2.01
CA ASP A 573 21.51 2.84 2.37
C ASP A 573 20.73 1.60 2.79
N GLN A 574 20.73 0.58 1.91
CA GLN A 574 20.07 -0.71 2.12
C GLN A 574 21.10 -1.81 2.23
N SER A 575 20.96 -2.65 3.25
CA SER A 575 21.79 -3.83 3.47
C SER A 575 20.96 -5.04 3.89
N SER A 576 21.51 -6.25 3.68
CA SER A 576 20.86 -7.51 3.95
C SER A 576 21.88 -8.61 4.24
N ASN A 577 21.48 -9.66 4.96
CA ASN A 577 22.25 -10.90 5.10
C ASN A 577 21.84 -11.96 4.06
N SER A 578 20.97 -11.59 3.13
CA SER A 578 20.44 -12.46 2.06
C SER A 578 20.60 -11.82 0.68
N ASP A 579 21.67 -11.06 0.48
CA ASP A 579 21.97 -10.42 -0.80
C ASP A 579 22.15 -11.49 -1.89
N PRO A 580 21.22 -11.54 -2.89
CA PRO A 580 21.29 -12.56 -3.93
C PRO A 580 22.44 -12.38 -4.93
N SER A 581 23.14 -11.24 -4.90
CA SER A 581 24.37 -11.04 -5.70
C SER A 581 25.59 -11.77 -5.12
N ILE A 582 25.50 -12.21 -3.85
CA ILE A 582 26.56 -12.98 -3.19
C ILE A 582 26.34 -14.47 -3.47
N ALA A 583 27.28 -15.09 -4.16
CA ALA A 583 27.23 -16.52 -4.47
C ALA A 583 27.17 -17.36 -3.19
N LEU A 584 26.25 -18.32 -3.15
CA LEU A 584 26.15 -19.27 -2.04
C LEU A 584 27.29 -20.28 -2.11
N ASN A 585 27.84 -20.65 -0.96
CA ASN A 585 28.74 -21.80 -0.88
C ASN A 585 27.94 -23.10 -0.88
N LEU A 586 27.92 -23.78 -2.03
CA LEU A 586 27.22 -25.04 -2.23
C LEU A 586 28.14 -26.24 -2.17
N THR A 587 29.41 -26.08 -1.72
CA THR A 587 30.37 -27.16 -1.59
C THR A 587 29.83 -28.28 -0.71
N GLY A 588 29.79 -29.50 -1.25
CA GLY A 588 29.28 -30.70 -0.57
C GLY A 588 27.75 -30.79 -0.44
N ILE A 589 26.96 -29.80 -0.96
CA ILE A 589 25.48 -29.81 -0.96
C ILE A 589 25.00 -30.35 -2.31
N ARG A 590 24.30 -31.47 -2.29
CA ARG A 590 23.71 -32.11 -3.48
C ARG A 590 22.25 -31.70 -3.66
N GLY A 591 21.76 -31.74 -4.89
CA GLY A 591 20.35 -31.53 -5.20
C GLY A 591 19.84 -30.10 -5.11
N PHE A 592 20.73 -29.14 -4.84
CA PHE A 592 20.42 -27.72 -4.80
C PHE A 592 21.29 -26.94 -5.80
N ALA A 593 20.62 -26.37 -6.80
CA ALA A 593 21.27 -25.53 -7.82
C ALA A 593 20.75 -24.06 -7.74
N GLY A 594 20.08 -23.68 -6.63
CA GLY A 594 19.47 -22.38 -6.50
C GLY A 594 20.46 -21.28 -6.17
N ALA A 595 20.15 -20.06 -6.61
CA ALA A 595 20.96 -18.86 -6.41
C ALA A 595 20.57 -18.06 -5.16
N VAL A 596 19.52 -18.48 -4.43
CA VAL A 596 18.96 -17.71 -3.31
C VAL A 596 19.04 -18.49 -2.00
N ARG A 597 19.35 -17.77 -0.92
CA ARG A 597 19.50 -18.34 0.42
C ARG A 597 18.15 -18.69 1.08
N PHE A 598 17.15 -17.82 0.92
CA PHE A 598 15.83 -17.97 1.53
C PHE A 598 14.74 -18.12 0.46
N PRO A 599 13.59 -18.76 0.76
CA PRO A 599 12.50 -18.90 -0.20
C PRO A 599 11.85 -17.57 -0.60
N PHE A 600 11.74 -16.62 0.34
CA PHE A 600 10.92 -15.41 0.18
C PHE A 600 11.71 -14.11 0.28
N THR A 601 12.68 -14.00 1.20
CA THR A 601 13.38 -12.74 1.49
C THR A 601 14.83 -12.80 1.02
N ASN A 602 15.05 -12.38 -0.23
CA ASN A 602 16.40 -12.17 -0.75
C ASN A 602 16.48 -10.75 -1.27
N VAL A 603 17.09 -9.86 -0.49
CA VAL A 603 17.09 -8.43 -0.74
C VAL A 603 18.54 -7.98 -0.98
N GLY A 604 18.80 -7.43 -2.16
CA GLY A 604 20.09 -6.89 -2.54
C GLY A 604 20.45 -5.60 -1.81
N ILE A 605 21.70 -5.20 -1.92
CA ILE A 605 22.18 -3.90 -1.41
C ILE A 605 21.76 -2.76 -2.34
N ALA A 606 21.50 -1.57 -1.76
CA ALA A 606 21.28 -0.35 -2.51
C ALA A 606 21.94 0.83 -1.79
N ARG A 607 22.84 1.53 -2.45
CA ARG A 607 23.52 2.70 -1.88
C ARG A 607 23.60 3.82 -2.90
N GLY A 608 23.09 4.98 -2.53
CA GLY A 608 23.18 6.15 -3.40
C GLY A 608 22.61 7.41 -2.78
N ALA A 609 22.86 8.51 -3.44
CA ALA A 609 22.32 9.81 -3.08
C ALA A 609 22.17 10.67 -4.33
N TYR A 610 21.25 11.61 -4.26
CA TYR A 610 21.18 12.70 -5.22
C TYR A 610 20.91 14.04 -4.52
N THR A 611 21.26 15.12 -5.22
CA THR A 611 20.89 16.47 -4.85
C THR A 611 19.94 17.07 -5.87
N ILE A 612 19.05 17.91 -5.40
CA ILE A 612 18.04 18.59 -6.20
C ILE A 612 18.15 20.08 -5.93
N LYS A 613 18.17 20.86 -6.99
CA LYS A 613 18.13 22.33 -6.94
C LYS A 613 16.91 22.79 -7.72
N GLU A 614 16.04 23.52 -7.07
CA GLU A 614 14.77 23.96 -7.64
C GLU A 614 14.60 25.47 -7.50
N GLN A 615 14.02 26.09 -8.51
CA GLN A 615 13.57 27.47 -8.51
C GLN A 615 12.19 27.52 -9.11
N TYR A 616 11.31 28.32 -8.54
CA TYR A 616 9.95 28.45 -9.05
C TYR A 616 9.41 29.87 -8.93
N VAL A 617 8.43 30.14 -9.77
CA VAL A 617 7.62 31.35 -9.74
C VAL A 617 6.16 30.98 -9.95
N GLU A 618 5.29 31.64 -9.21
CA GLU A 618 3.83 31.55 -9.36
C GLU A 618 3.27 32.96 -9.39
N VAL A 619 2.30 33.21 -10.28
CA VAL A 619 1.64 34.52 -10.44
C VAL A 619 0.15 34.27 -10.55
N GLN A 620 -0.64 35.10 -9.88
CA GLN A 620 -2.10 35.14 -9.96
C GLN A 620 -2.56 36.54 -10.36
N VAL A 621 -3.36 36.59 -11.44
CA VAL A 621 -3.83 37.85 -12.05
C VAL A 621 -5.35 37.86 -12.02
N PRO A 622 -5.99 38.76 -11.23
CA PRO A 622 -7.42 39.00 -11.32
C PRO A 622 -7.73 39.82 -12.57
N LEU A 623 -8.59 39.30 -13.43
CA LEU A 623 -8.92 39.93 -14.74
C LEU A 623 -10.32 40.56 -14.75
N LEU A 624 -11.26 40.04 -13.94
CA LEU A 624 -12.62 40.57 -13.80
C LEU A 624 -13.01 40.66 -12.33
N LYS A 625 -13.74 41.69 -11.99
CA LYS A 625 -14.40 41.89 -10.71
C LYS A 625 -15.69 42.66 -10.93
N ASP A 626 -16.81 42.09 -10.49
CA ASP A 626 -18.16 42.68 -10.50
C ASP A 626 -18.51 43.41 -11.83
N SER A 627 -18.32 42.67 -12.96
CA SER A 627 -18.50 43.18 -14.32
C SER A 627 -19.78 42.66 -14.95
N ALA A 628 -20.19 43.26 -16.07
CA ALA A 628 -21.35 42.81 -16.85
C ALA A 628 -21.20 41.39 -17.43
N VAL A 629 -19.96 40.89 -17.57
CA VAL A 629 -19.65 39.55 -18.11
C VAL A 629 -19.33 38.55 -17.03
N GLY A 630 -19.39 38.90 -15.76
CA GLY A 630 -19.21 37.99 -14.64
C GLY A 630 -18.69 38.67 -13.38
N ARG A 631 -18.86 37.95 -12.26
CA ARG A 631 -18.45 38.41 -10.91
C ARG A 631 -16.94 38.45 -10.73
N SER A 632 -16.26 37.37 -11.16
CA SER A 632 -14.81 37.31 -11.08
C SER A 632 -14.20 36.39 -12.16
N LEU A 633 -13.02 36.79 -12.59
CA LEU A 633 -12.13 35.92 -13.40
C LEU A 633 -10.71 36.09 -12.87
N THR A 634 -10.13 34.98 -12.41
CA THR A 634 -8.74 34.94 -11.95
C THR A 634 -7.98 33.92 -12.76
N VAL A 635 -6.82 34.30 -13.27
CA VAL A 635 -5.91 33.39 -13.98
C VAL A 635 -4.63 33.22 -13.17
N ASN A 636 -4.13 32.00 -13.05
CA ASN A 636 -2.84 31.72 -12.42
C ASN A 636 -1.89 31.00 -13.37
N GLY A 637 -0.59 31.26 -13.21
CA GLY A 637 0.48 30.58 -13.88
C GLY A 637 1.59 30.22 -12.91
N ALA A 638 2.20 29.04 -13.06
CA ALA A 638 3.35 28.62 -12.28
C ALA A 638 4.37 27.94 -13.18
N ALA A 639 5.66 28.17 -12.91
CA ALA A 639 6.77 27.51 -13.56
C ALA A 639 7.84 27.12 -12.53
N ARG A 640 8.45 25.95 -12.71
CA ARG A 640 9.55 25.46 -11.89
C ARG A 640 10.63 24.86 -12.76
N ASN A 641 11.87 25.21 -12.47
CA ASN A 641 13.04 24.56 -13.03
C ASN A 641 13.70 23.69 -11.95
N THR A 642 13.87 22.40 -12.22
CA THR A 642 14.43 21.42 -11.28
C THR A 642 15.65 20.77 -11.90
N ASN A 643 16.79 20.80 -11.19
CA ASN A 643 18.02 20.14 -11.58
C ASN A 643 18.36 19.01 -10.61
N TYR A 644 18.42 17.78 -11.11
CA TYR A 644 18.84 16.58 -10.41
C TYR A 644 20.29 16.25 -10.73
N SER A 645 21.09 15.95 -9.71
CA SER A 645 22.48 15.52 -9.92
C SER A 645 22.62 14.19 -10.68
N THR A 646 21.55 13.42 -10.81
CA THR A 646 21.51 12.09 -11.46
C THR A 646 20.77 12.11 -12.79
N SER A 647 19.60 12.76 -12.84
CA SER A 647 18.65 12.61 -13.96
C SER A 647 18.50 13.89 -14.77
N GLY A 648 19.40 14.88 -14.55
CA GLY A 648 19.45 16.11 -15.35
C GLY A 648 18.41 17.17 -14.97
N THR A 649 18.19 18.12 -15.88
CA THR A 649 17.28 19.26 -15.66
C THR A 649 15.94 19.03 -16.34
N VAL A 650 14.88 19.39 -15.63
CA VAL A 650 13.50 19.29 -16.12
C VAL A 650 12.70 20.52 -15.70
N GLN A 651 11.78 20.92 -16.58
CA GLN A 651 10.87 22.05 -16.33
C GLN A 651 9.44 21.54 -16.18
N THR A 652 8.76 22.06 -15.16
CA THR A 652 7.32 21.87 -14.94
C THR A 652 6.62 23.22 -14.99
N TRP A 653 5.39 23.23 -15.42
CA TRP A 653 4.57 24.43 -15.49
C TRP A 653 3.10 24.10 -15.30
N LYS A 654 2.33 25.09 -14.88
CA LYS A 654 0.89 25.02 -14.74
C LYS A 654 0.29 26.35 -15.15
N ILE A 655 -0.83 26.29 -15.87
CA ILE A 655 -1.71 27.44 -16.12
C ILE A 655 -3.12 27.02 -15.77
N GLY A 656 -3.88 27.91 -15.15
CA GLY A 656 -5.26 27.65 -14.78
C GLY A 656 -6.04 28.93 -14.55
N GLY A 657 -7.34 28.79 -14.38
CA GLY A 657 -8.22 29.91 -14.08
C GLY A 657 -9.49 29.46 -13.39
N VAL A 658 -10.08 30.42 -12.68
CA VAL A 658 -11.40 30.32 -12.05
C VAL A 658 -12.24 31.47 -12.57
N TYR A 659 -13.40 31.15 -13.13
CA TYR A 659 -14.38 32.12 -13.63
C TYR A 659 -15.70 31.95 -12.90
N GLU A 660 -16.18 32.99 -12.30
CA GLU A 660 -17.48 33.10 -11.63
C GLU A 660 -18.40 34.02 -12.44
N PRO A 661 -19.24 33.45 -13.34
CA PRO A 661 -20.16 34.23 -14.14
C PRO A 661 -21.25 34.90 -13.28
N ILE A 662 -21.82 34.17 -12.34
CA ILE A 662 -22.82 34.60 -11.38
C ILE A 662 -22.47 34.07 -10.00
N ASP A 663 -23.03 34.69 -8.96
CA ASP A 663 -22.79 34.31 -7.58
C ASP A 663 -23.11 32.83 -7.35
N GLY A 664 -22.17 32.13 -6.71
CA GLY A 664 -22.31 30.71 -6.39
C GLY A 664 -22.11 29.73 -7.55
N ILE A 665 -21.73 30.16 -8.74
CA ILE A 665 -21.37 29.27 -9.85
C ILE A 665 -19.97 29.59 -10.31
N LYS A 666 -19.03 28.65 -10.15
CA LYS A 666 -17.63 28.81 -10.57
C LYS A 666 -17.23 27.71 -11.54
N ALA A 667 -16.67 28.12 -12.68
CA ALA A 667 -15.97 27.23 -13.59
C ALA A 667 -14.47 27.29 -13.31
N ARG A 668 -13.79 26.15 -13.28
CA ARG A 668 -12.34 26.09 -13.09
C ARG A 668 -11.68 25.17 -14.10
N ALA A 669 -10.47 25.50 -14.51
CA ALA A 669 -9.69 24.63 -15.38
C ALA A 669 -8.20 24.80 -15.11
N THR A 670 -7.44 23.68 -15.26
CA THR A 670 -5.97 23.71 -15.25
C THR A 670 -5.39 22.80 -16.32
N LEU A 671 -4.26 23.24 -16.84
CA LEU A 671 -3.38 22.44 -17.68
C LEU A 671 -1.98 22.48 -17.07
N SER A 672 -1.36 21.31 -16.86
CA SER A 672 -0.02 21.24 -16.29
C SER A 672 0.86 20.21 -16.98
N ARG A 673 2.17 20.42 -16.82
CA ARG A 673 3.22 19.45 -17.06
C ARG A 673 3.89 19.11 -15.75
N ASP A 674 3.74 17.86 -15.31
CA ASP A 674 4.20 17.35 -14.04
C ASP A 674 5.29 16.31 -14.23
N ILE A 675 6.02 15.97 -13.16
CA ILE A 675 7.12 15.01 -13.21
C ILE A 675 7.16 14.10 -11.99
N ARG A 676 7.72 12.90 -12.20
CA ARG A 676 8.26 12.06 -11.12
C ARG A 676 9.72 11.74 -11.41
N ALA A 677 10.62 12.08 -10.51
CA ALA A 677 12.01 11.65 -10.59
C ALA A 677 12.11 10.14 -10.28
N PRO A 678 13.11 9.43 -10.83
CA PRO A 678 13.43 8.09 -10.41
C PRO A 678 13.73 8.05 -8.92
N SER A 679 13.22 7.05 -8.20
CA SER A 679 13.54 6.83 -6.79
C SER A 679 15.01 6.42 -6.65
N LEU A 680 15.56 6.61 -5.45
CA LEU A 680 16.93 6.17 -5.15
C LEU A 680 17.13 4.67 -5.34
N PHE A 681 16.10 3.85 -5.08
CA PHE A 681 16.17 2.43 -5.31
C PHE A 681 16.17 2.07 -6.81
N GLU A 682 15.31 2.72 -7.62
CA GLU A 682 15.30 2.55 -9.07
C GLU A 682 16.66 2.92 -9.72
N LEU A 683 17.37 3.89 -9.13
CA LEU A 683 18.70 4.32 -9.63
C LEU A 683 19.86 3.46 -9.14
N PHE A 684 19.83 3.02 -7.87
CA PHE A 684 21.02 2.55 -7.16
C PHE A 684 20.90 1.15 -6.56
N ALA A 685 19.78 0.42 -6.79
CA ALA A 685 19.71 -0.98 -6.36
C ALA A 685 20.89 -1.76 -6.98
N GLY A 686 21.56 -2.57 -6.16
CA GLY A 686 22.59 -3.49 -6.64
C GLY A 686 22.00 -4.54 -7.56
N ASP A 687 22.81 -5.08 -8.45
CA ASP A 687 22.41 -6.14 -9.36
C ASP A 687 22.03 -7.40 -8.57
N THR A 688 20.92 -7.98 -8.94
CA THR A 688 20.43 -9.25 -8.43
C THR A 688 20.39 -10.23 -9.59
N VAL A 689 20.99 -11.38 -9.39
CA VAL A 689 21.14 -12.42 -10.41
C VAL A 689 20.30 -13.63 -10.02
N VAL A 690 19.39 -14.04 -10.89
CA VAL A 690 18.56 -15.23 -10.72
C VAL A 690 18.67 -16.12 -11.95
N GLN A 691 18.88 -17.40 -11.74
CA GLN A 691 18.81 -18.39 -12.82
C GLN A 691 17.35 -18.69 -13.17
N VAL A 692 16.99 -18.55 -14.43
CA VAL A 692 15.63 -18.78 -14.92
C VAL A 692 15.66 -19.83 -16.04
N GLY A 693 14.83 -20.85 -15.90
CA GLY A 693 14.60 -21.80 -17.00
C GLY A 693 13.73 -21.13 -18.07
N VAL A 694 14.22 -21.06 -19.29
CA VAL A 694 13.52 -20.47 -20.42
C VAL A 694 13.65 -21.34 -21.66
N THR A 695 12.60 -21.33 -22.49
CA THR A 695 12.71 -21.83 -23.86
C THR A 695 13.05 -20.65 -24.77
N ASP A 696 14.18 -20.72 -25.43
CA ASP A 696 14.57 -19.69 -26.38
C ASP A 696 13.99 -20.00 -27.77
N PRO A 697 13.06 -19.13 -28.28
CA PRO A 697 12.42 -19.40 -29.56
C PRO A 697 13.40 -19.31 -30.76
N LEU A 698 14.50 -18.54 -30.62
CA LEU A 698 15.51 -18.40 -31.69
C LEU A 698 16.33 -19.67 -31.87
N THR A 699 16.87 -20.23 -30.81
CA THR A 699 17.70 -21.45 -30.85
C THR A 699 16.85 -22.71 -30.69
N ARG A 700 15.55 -22.60 -30.37
CA ARG A 700 14.60 -23.70 -30.10
C ARG A 700 15.06 -24.61 -28.96
N THR A 701 15.89 -24.11 -28.07
CA THR A 701 16.41 -24.88 -26.93
C THR A 701 15.80 -24.41 -25.62
N PHE A 702 15.55 -25.37 -24.73
CA PHE A 702 15.28 -25.08 -23.33
C PHE A 702 16.60 -25.10 -22.55
N GLY A 703 16.84 -24.11 -21.74
CA GLY A 703 18.03 -24.00 -20.91
C GLY A 703 17.86 -23.00 -19.79
N THR A 704 18.92 -22.81 -19.02
CA THR A 704 18.98 -21.86 -17.92
C THR A 704 19.72 -20.60 -18.34
N ALA A 705 19.06 -19.48 -18.37
CA ALA A 705 19.63 -18.15 -18.56
C ALA A 705 19.76 -17.40 -17.24
N VAL A 706 20.63 -16.40 -17.19
CA VAL A 706 20.79 -15.51 -16.05
C VAL A 706 19.90 -14.29 -16.22
N ALA A 707 18.87 -14.11 -15.37
CA ALA A 707 18.11 -12.88 -15.30
C ALA A 707 18.81 -11.92 -14.34
N VAL A 708 19.13 -10.71 -14.83
CA VAL A 708 19.80 -9.65 -14.07
C VAL A 708 18.81 -8.52 -13.80
N SER A 709 18.47 -8.32 -12.55
CA SER A 709 17.67 -7.16 -12.08
C SER A 709 18.54 -6.28 -11.20
N GLY A 710 18.25 -4.98 -11.19
CA GLY A 710 19.02 -4.01 -10.42
C GLY A 710 18.53 -2.60 -10.65
N GLY A 711 19.29 -1.61 -10.19
CA GLY A 711 19.04 -0.19 -10.48
C GLY A 711 19.52 0.20 -11.90
N ASN A 712 19.00 1.34 -12.36
CA ASN A 712 19.44 1.91 -13.63
C ASN A 712 19.72 3.41 -13.47
N ARG A 713 21.00 3.77 -13.48
CA ARG A 713 21.44 5.17 -13.33
C ARG A 713 21.13 6.04 -14.53
N ALA A 714 20.76 5.46 -15.67
CA ALA A 714 20.37 6.17 -16.89
C ALA A 714 18.90 6.61 -16.89
N LEU A 715 18.13 6.31 -15.84
CA LEU A 715 16.73 6.72 -15.74
C LEU A 715 16.59 8.24 -15.72
N THR A 716 15.59 8.70 -16.47
CA THR A 716 15.17 10.09 -16.54
C THR A 716 13.85 10.30 -15.80
N PRO A 717 13.47 11.55 -15.45
CA PRO A 717 12.18 11.82 -14.87
C PRO A 717 11.03 11.45 -15.81
N GLU A 718 10.01 10.77 -15.28
CA GLU A 718 8.72 10.57 -15.96
C GLU A 718 8.06 11.93 -16.20
N ARG A 719 7.29 12.04 -17.27
CA ARG A 719 6.59 13.27 -17.65
C ARG A 719 5.10 13.02 -17.70
N ALA A 720 4.33 13.85 -17.02
CA ALA A 720 2.89 13.81 -17.09
C ALA A 720 2.32 15.10 -17.68
N LYS A 721 1.28 14.98 -18.50
CA LYS A 721 0.42 16.06 -18.95
C LYS A 721 -0.93 15.87 -18.29
N THR A 722 -1.37 16.87 -17.50
CA THR A 722 -2.61 16.81 -16.74
C THR A 722 -3.53 17.94 -17.17
N LEU A 723 -4.77 17.59 -17.54
CA LEU A 723 -5.88 18.50 -17.74
C LEU A 723 -6.92 18.25 -16.66
N THR A 724 -7.37 19.30 -15.96
CA THR A 724 -8.58 19.26 -15.13
C THR A 724 -9.52 20.37 -15.55
N ALA A 725 -10.84 20.10 -15.54
CA ALA A 725 -11.89 21.08 -15.79
C ALA A 725 -13.10 20.76 -14.94
N GLY A 726 -13.67 21.75 -14.28
CA GLY A 726 -14.80 21.50 -13.36
C GLY A 726 -15.68 22.69 -13.12
N LEU A 727 -16.80 22.39 -12.46
CA LEU A 727 -17.81 23.33 -12.02
C LEU A 727 -17.97 23.19 -10.50
N VAL A 728 -18.03 24.31 -9.80
CA VAL A 728 -18.35 24.39 -8.37
C VAL A 728 -19.62 25.20 -8.22
N LEU A 729 -20.59 24.66 -7.49
CA LEU A 729 -21.90 25.24 -7.28
C LEU A 729 -22.11 25.50 -5.78
N THR A 730 -22.36 26.74 -5.41
CA THR A 730 -22.64 27.18 -4.04
C THR A 730 -23.83 28.14 -4.05
N PRO A 731 -25.05 27.65 -4.42
CA PRO A 731 -26.18 28.52 -4.68
C PRO A 731 -26.71 29.19 -3.41
N SER A 732 -26.76 30.51 -3.38
CA SER A 732 -27.33 31.31 -2.27
C SER A 732 -28.81 31.02 -2.02
N LEU A 733 -29.53 30.50 -3.04
CA LEU A 733 -30.94 30.11 -2.93
C LEU A 733 -31.17 28.91 -2.01
N ILE A 734 -30.17 28.05 -1.80
CA ILE A 734 -30.25 26.88 -0.94
C ILE A 734 -29.06 26.91 0.02
N PRO A 735 -29.16 27.66 1.13
CA PRO A 735 -28.04 27.77 2.06
C PRO A 735 -27.59 26.44 2.64
N GLY A 736 -26.29 26.27 2.78
CA GLY A 736 -25.70 25.05 3.32
C GLY A 736 -25.44 23.95 2.28
N VAL A 737 -25.38 24.30 1.04
CA VAL A 737 -25.35 23.44 -0.13
C VAL A 737 -24.14 23.72 -1.00
N SER A 738 -23.32 22.70 -1.42
CA SER A 738 -22.35 22.77 -2.49
C SER A 738 -22.21 21.49 -3.31
N ALA A 739 -21.82 21.67 -4.53
CA ALA A 739 -21.47 20.58 -5.39
C ALA A 739 -20.22 20.91 -6.21
N SER A 740 -19.40 19.90 -6.50
CA SER A 740 -18.41 20.02 -7.55
C SER A 740 -18.44 18.83 -8.48
N VAL A 741 -18.14 19.11 -9.75
CA VAL A 741 -17.96 18.12 -10.80
C VAL A 741 -16.65 18.44 -11.50
N ASP A 742 -15.65 17.56 -11.40
CA ASP A 742 -14.32 17.79 -11.91
C ASP A 742 -13.91 16.65 -12.86
N TYR A 743 -13.74 16.96 -14.14
CA TYR A 743 -13.13 16.08 -15.11
C TYR A 743 -11.61 16.11 -15.01
N TYR A 744 -10.96 14.96 -15.19
CA TYR A 744 -9.50 14.86 -15.30
C TYR A 744 -9.05 13.97 -16.46
N ASP A 745 -7.92 14.33 -17.05
CA ASP A 745 -7.14 13.52 -18.02
C ASP A 745 -5.67 13.64 -17.66
N ILE A 746 -5.07 12.55 -17.20
CA ILE A 746 -3.67 12.48 -16.78
C ILE A 746 -2.98 11.47 -17.70
N LYS A 747 -2.03 11.92 -18.51
CA LYS A 747 -1.20 11.08 -19.37
C LYS A 747 0.24 11.14 -18.89
N ILE A 748 0.79 10.00 -18.46
CA ILE A 748 2.19 9.82 -18.05
C ILE A 748 2.90 9.14 -19.21
N SER A 749 3.93 9.76 -19.73
CA SER A 749 4.84 9.20 -20.72
C SER A 749 6.19 8.91 -20.08
N ASP A 750 6.94 8.00 -20.68
CA ASP A 750 8.26 7.57 -20.17
C ASP A 750 8.17 7.01 -18.73
N ALA A 751 7.04 6.37 -18.37
CA ALA A 751 6.85 5.82 -17.04
C ALA A 751 7.88 4.71 -16.78
N ILE A 752 8.48 4.74 -15.58
CA ILE A 752 9.52 3.80 -15.17
C ILE A 752 8.89 2.46 -14.82
N THR A 753 9.31 1.42 -15.52
CA THR A 753 8.89 0.04 -15.29
C THR A 753 9.98 -0.93 -15.70
N VAL A 754 9.88 -2.19 -15.25
CA VAL A 754 10.61 -3.32 -15.82
C VAL A 754 9.79 -3.82 -17.00
N PRO A 755 10.25 -3.59 -18.27
CA PRO A 755 9.38 -3.73 -19.44
C PRO A 755 9.03 -5.18 -19.77
N TYR A 756 9.93 -6.13 -19.46
CA TYR A 756 9.77 -7.54 -19.83
C TYR A 756 10.33 -8.47 -18.73
N ASN A 757 9.66 -9.58 -18.48
CA ASN A 757 10.30 -10.73 -17.85
C ASN A 757 11.12 -11.51 -18.90
N ALA A 758 11.97 -12.45 -18.48
CA ALA A 758 12.89 -13.14 -19.37
C ALA A 758 12.19 -13.88 -20.54
N PRO A 759 11.11 -14.67 -20.34
CA PRO A 759 10.39 -15.28 -21.44
C PRO A 759 9.77 -14.28 -22.41
N ALA A 760 9.21 -13.18 -21.89
CA ALA A 760 8.60 -12.13 -22.72
C ALA A 760 9.65 -11.43 -23.59
N ALA A 761 10.81 -11.10 -23.02
CA ALA A 761 11.91 -10.48 -23.78
C ALA A 761 12.34 -11.36 -24.96
N LEU A 762 12.52 -12.67 -24.73
CA LEU A 762 12.89 -13.63 -25.78
C LEU A 762 11.83 -13.74 -26.87
N ASN A 763 10.56 -13.89 -26.49
CA ASN A 763 9.46 -14.04 -27.45
C ASN A 763 9.25 -12.79 -28.29
N ILE A 764 9.29 -11.61 -27.69
CA ILE A 764 9.11 -10.33 -28.40
C ILE A 764 10.28 -10.06 -29.33
N CYS A 765 11.51 -10.32 -28.89
CA CYS A 765 12.69 -10.19 -29.75
C CYS A 765 12.63 -11.13 -30.96
N PHE A 766 12.25 -12.38 -30.75
CA PHE A 766 12.08 -13.36 -31.81
C PHE A 766 10.97 -12.95 -32.80
N ALA A 767 9.80 -12.58 -32.29
CA ALA A 767 8.67 -12.15 -33.13
C ALA A 767 8.99 -10.92 -33.99
N ALA A 768 9.88 -10.04 -33.50
CA ALA A 768 10.34 -8.86 -34.21
C ALA A 768 11.59 -9.12 -35.10
N ASN A 769 11.98 -10.39 -35.29
CA ASN A 769 13.18 -10.76 -36.09
C ASN A 769 14.45 -10.01 -35.65
N GLY A 770 14.64 -9.82 -34.35
CA GLY A 770 15.79 -9.11 -33.81
C GLY A 770 15.66 -7.56 -33.77
N ASN A 771 14.56 -7.01 -34.26
CA ASN A 771 14.32 -5.55 -34.39
C ASN A 771 13.36 -5.02 -33.31
N SER A 772 13.67 -5.27 -32.03
CA SER A 772 12.86 -4.77 -30.91
C SER A 772 13.76 -4.32 -29.77
N PRO A 773 13.39 -3.29 -28.99
CA PRO A 773 14.10 -2.93 -27.77
C PRO A 773 14.21 -4.07 -26.74
N ALA A 774 13.39 -5.12 -26.85
CA ALA A 774 13.54 -6.34 -26.07
C ALA A 774 14.83 -7.12 -26.38
N CYS A 775 15.35 -7.00 -27.62
CA CYS A 775 16.58 -7.66 -28.03
C CYS A 775 17.81 -7.10 -27.31
N ASP A 776 17.82 -5.80 -27.01
CA ASP A 776 18.90 -5.12 -26.28
C ASP A 776 19.04 -5.61 -24.84
N LEU A 777 18.03 -6.33 -24.33
CA LEU A 777 18.04 -6.93 -22.99
C LEU A 777 18.70 -8.30 -22.97
N ILE A 778 18.94 -8.92 -24.14
CA ILE A 778 19.37 -10.30 -24.27
C ILE A 778 20.83 -10.33 -24.69
N THR A 779 21.69 -10.87 -23.82
CA THR A 779 23.09 -11.11 -24.16
C THR A 779 23.25 -12.52 -24.72
N ARG A 780 23.82 -12.63 -25.92
CA ARG A 780 24.08 -13.89 -26.64
C ARG A 780 25.53 -13.99 -27.07
N PRO A 781 26.13 -15.22 -27.06
CA PRO A 781 27.53 -15.39 -27.44
C PRO A 781 27.85 -15.10 -28.91
N LEU A 782 26.91 -15.41 -29.81
CA LEU A 782 27.16 -15.39 -31.29
C LEU A 782 26.28 -14.34 -32.00
N GLY A 783 25.70 -13.39 -31.26
CA GLY A 783 24.87 -12.29 -31.78
C GLY A 783 23.40 -12.62 -32.00
N PRO A 784 22.59 -11.59 -32.40
CA PRO A 784 21.12 -11.67 -32.29
C PRO A 784 20.43 -12.56 -33.33
N THR A 785 21.10 -12.95 -34.39
CA THR A 785 20.51 -13.69 -35.53
C THR A 785 20.96 -15.15 -35.65
N ASN A 786 21.96 -15.57 -34.86
CA ASN A 786 22.46 -16.92 -34.94
C ASN A 786 21.50 -17.90 -34.25
N THR A 787 21.02 -18.93 -34.98
CA THR A 787 19.99 -19.89 -34.53
C THR A 787 20.56 -21.16 -33.91
N THR A 788 21.89 -21.32 -33.84
CA THR A 788 22.50 -22.52 -33.26
C THR A 788 22.29 -22.60 -31.74
N ALA A 789 22.23 -23.80 -31.20
CA ALA A 789 22.09 -24.04 -29.76
C ALA A 789 23.22 -23.37 -28.94
N ALA A 790 24.41 -23.20 -29.51
CA ALA A 790 25.53 -22.50 -28.87
C ALA A 790 25.24 -20.99 -28.62
N ASN A 791 24.23 -20.43 -29.28
CA ASN A 791 23.80 -19.06 -29.13
C ASN A 791 22.69 -18.86 -28.09
N PHE A 792 22.46 -19.85 -27.24
CA PHE A 792 21.52 -19.73 -26.14
C PHE A 792 21.87 -18.51 -25.26
N PRO A 793 20.88 -17.71 -24.76
CA PRO A 793 21.13 -16.51 -23.98
C PRO A 793 21.97 -16.78 -22.73
N THR A 794 23.03 -16.01 -22.53
CA THR A 794 23.84 -16.05 -21.31
C THR A 794 23.22 -15.22 -20.22
N SER A 795 22.63 -14.04 -20.56
CA SER A 795 21.92 -13.23 -19.60
C SER A 795 20.77 -12.46 -20.24
N ILE A 796 19.79 -12.09 -19.40
CA ILE A 796 18.62 -11.28 -19.78
C ILE A 796 18.43 -10.20 -18.73
N SER A 797 18.52 -8.93 -19.15
CA SER A 797 18.40 -7.76 -18.29
C SER A 797 16.94 -7.48 -17.96
N GLN A 798 16.64 -7.31 -16.67
CA GLN A 798 15.32 -6.95 -16.13
C GLN A 798 15.39 -5.68 -15.26
N VAL A 799 16.21 -4.72 -15.68
CA VAL A 799 16.34 -3.41 -15.00
C VAL A 799 15.22 -2.47 -15.39
N PRO A 800 14.83 -1.53 -14.52
CA PRO A 800 13.80 -0.52 -14.82
C PRO A 800 14.25 0.40 -15.97
N ARG A 801 13.30 0.80 -16.83
CA ARG A 801 13.50 1.69 -17.97
C ARG A 801 12.32 2.67 -18.13
N ASN A 802 12.55 3.81 -18.77
CA ASN A 802 11.55 4.79 -19.14
C ASN A 802 10.87 4.38 -20.46
N VAL A 803 9.87 3.49 -20.41
CA VAL A 803 9.28 2.88 -21.62
C VAL A 803 7.76 2.71 -21.58
N ALA A 804 7.13 2.94 -20.44
CA ALA A 804 5.69 2.74 -20.32
C ALA A 804 4.91 4.04 -20.51
N ASP A 805 3.68 3.91 -21.02
CA ASP A 805 2.69 4.98 -21.05
C ASP A 805 1.49 4.59 -20.19
N VAL A 806 1.02 5.53 -19.36
CA VAL A 806 -0.17 5.36 -18.52
C VAL A 806 -1.09 6.54 -18.76
N GLN A 807 -2.37 6.29 -19.03
CA GLN A 807 -3.37 7.34 -19.13
C GLN A 807 -4.60 6.99 -18.30
N THR A 808 -5.05 7.91 -17.45
CA THR A 808 -6.30 7.79 -16.70
C THR A 808 -7.18 9.01 -16.95
N ARG A 809 -8.48 8.76 -17.19
CA ARG A 809 -9.51 9.77 -17.39
C ARG A 809 -10.72 9.46 -16.54
N GLY A 810 -11.34 10.48 -15.98
CA GLY A 810 -12.52 10.28 -15.17
C GLY A 810 -13.18 11.58 -14.72
N ILE A 811 -14.18 11.41 -13.87
CA ILE A 811 -14.95 12.50 -13.27
C ILE A 811 -15.00 12.24 -11.77
N ASP A 812 -14.64 13.25 -10.98
CA ASP A 812 -14.83 13.28 -9.55
C ASP A 812 -16.04 14.16 -9.23
N LEU A 813 -16.89 13.66 -8.34
CA LEU A 813 -18.11 14.32 -7.87
C LEU A 813 -17.98 14.51 -6.37
N GLU A 814 -18.17 15.71 -5.90
CA GLU A 814 -18.29 16.02 -4.49
C GLU A 814 -19.58 16.77 -4.22
N LEU A 815 -20.21 16.44 -3.13
CA LEU A 815 -21.54 16.86 -2.76
C LEU A 815 -21.61 16.98 -1.22
N GLY A 816 -21.90 18.14 -0.61
CA GLY A 816 -22.04 18.37 0.83
C GLY A 816 -23.32 19.19 1.18
N TYR A 817 -24.07 18.91 2.24
CA TYR A 817 -25.20 19.69 2.75
C TYR A 817 -25.15 19.76 4.26
N ARG A 818 -25.09 20.97 4.78
CA ARG A 818 -25.15 21.20 6.22
C ARG A 818 -26.17 22.28 6.55
N ARG A 819 -27.13 21.91 7.39
CA ARG A 819 -28.16 22.85 7.82
C ARG A 819 -28.76 22.48 9.18
N SER A 820 -29.18 23.49 9.91
CA SER A 820 -30.01 23.28 11.10
C SER A 820 -31.41 22.91 10.68
N LEU A 821 -31.88 21.73 11.08
CA LEU A 821 -33.19 21.16 10.80
C LEU A 821 -33.69 20.41 12.03
N PHE A 822 -34.98 20.51 12.33
CA PHE A 822 -35.63 19.75 13.41
C PHE A 822 -34.96 19.93 14.79
N GLY A 823 -34.43 21.13 15.10
CA GLY A 823 -33.75 21.43 16.36
C GLY A 823 -32.30 20.91 16.46
N GLY A 824 -31.78 20.26 15.43
CA GLY A 824 -30.42 19.79 15.35
C GLY A 824 -29.73 20.20 14.05
N THR A 825 -28.56 19.68 13.80
CA THR A 825 -27.78 19.92 12.57
C THR A 825 -27.69 18.62 11.75
N VAL A 826 -28.13 18.69 10.49
CA VAL A 826 -27.94 17.66 9.49
C VAL A 826 -26.64 17.95 8.72
N ASP A 827 -25.79 16.95 8.56
CA ASP A 827 -24.56 16.97 7.74
C ASP A 827 -24.58 15.77 6.77
N LEU A 828 -24.70 16.04 5.46
CA LEU A 828 -24.68 15.05 4.42
C LEU A 828 -23.44 15.27 3.55
N ARG A 829 -22.73 14.21 3.20
CA ARG A 829 -21.60 14.27 2.26
C ARG A 829 -21.63 13.09 1.31
N GLY A 830 -21.47 13.38 0.02
CA GLY A 830 -21.33 12.40 -1.03
C GLY A 830 -20.04 12.65 -1.83
N LEU A 831 -19.25 11.61 -2.00
CA LEU A 831 -18.08 11.61 -2.86
C LEU A 831 -18.21 10.46 -3.84
N ALA A 832 -17.98 10.71 -5.12
CA ALA A 832 -17.98 9.65 -6.12
C ALA A 832 -16.91 9.90 -7.17
N THR A 833 -16.34 8.82 -7.68
CA THR A 833 -15.40 8.84 -8.81
C THR A 833 -15.94 7.92 -9.89
N ARG A 834 -16.08 8.45 -11.12
CA ARG A 834 -16.30 7.68 -12.34
C ARG A 834 -15.01 7.57 -13.13
N LEU A 835 -14.42 6.39 -13.20
CA LEU A 835 -13.30 6.09 -14.08
C LEU A 835 -13.83 5.85 -15.50
N ILE A 836 -13.49 6.71 -16.44
CA ILE A 836 -13.92 6.60 -17.85
C ILE A 836 -12.98 5.67 -18.60
N SER A 837 -11.66 5.84 -18.41
CA SER A 837 -10.63 5.07 -19.11
C SER A 837 -9.37 4.99 -18.24
N TYR A 838 -8.73 3.82 -18.25
CA TYR A 838 -7.39 3.61 -17.69
C TYR A 838 -6.59 2.74 -18.67
N LYS A 839 -5.71 3.38 -19.44
CA LYS A 839 -4.90 2.71 -20.44
C LYS A 839 -3.48 2.55 -19.94
N LEU A 840 -2.95 1.33 -20.06
CA LEU A 840 -1.57 0.99 -19.75
C LEU A 840 -0.90 0.38 -20.99
N GLN A 841 0.18 0.99 -21.43
CA GLN A 841 1.12 0.41 -22.39
C GLN A 841 2.42 0.13 -21.63
N GLN A 842 2.73 -1.13 -21.39
CA GLN A 842 3.88 -1.53 -20.57
C GLN A 842 5.23 -1.27 -21.27
N ASN A 843 5.22 -1.32 -22.58
CA ASN A 843 6.38 -1.08 -23.43
C ASN A 843 5.93 -0.76 -24.87
N PRO A 844 6.78 -0.18 -25.72
CA PRO A 844 6.42 0.19 -27.07
C PRO A 844 6.04 -0.96 -28.02
N SER A 845 6.40 -2.21 -27.67
CA SER A 845 6.11 -3.39 -28.51
C SER A 845 4.72 -3.97 -28.30
N VAL A 846 3.94 -3.44 -27.35
CA VAL A 846 2.56 -3.89 -27.07
C VAL A 846 1.57 -2.74 -27.22
N SER A 847 0.37 -3.05 -27.67
CA SER A 847 -0.70 -2.04 -27.74
C SER A 847 -1.16 -1.64 -26.34
N PRO A 848 -1.60 -0.38 -26.14
CA PRO A 848 -2.22 0.04 -24.89
C PRO A 848 -3.45 -0.80 -24.55
N VAL A 849 -3.54 -1.27 -23.30
CA VAL A 849 -4.68 -2.06 -22.80
C VAL A 849 -5.58 -1.18 -21.98
N GLU A 850 -6.90 -1.20 -22.26
CA GLU A 850 -7.94 -0.55 -21.45
C GLU A 850 -8.25 -1.40 -20.22
N ASN A 851 -8.10 -0.84 -19.03
CA ASN A 851 -8.28 -1.53 -17.76
C ASN A 851 -9.45 -0.97 -16.91
N ALA A 852 -10.10 0.12 -17.36
CA ALA A 852 -11.25 0.65 -16.62
C ALA A 852 -12.42 -0.34 -16.63
N GLY A 853 -12.90 -0.68 -15.45
CA GLY A 853 -13.96 -1.69 -15.27
C GLY A 853 -13.44 -3.12 -15.26
N THR A 854 -12.11 -3.35 -15.21
CA THR A 854 -11.58 -4.70 -15.12
C THR A 854 -10.96 -4.99 -13.76
N ALA A 855 -10.92 -6.25 -13.51
CA ALA A 855 -10.29 -6.84 -12.37
C ALA A 855 -8.81 -7.16 -12.62
N ASP A 856 -8.45 -7.62 -13.79
CA ASP A 856 -7.09 -7.95 -14.19
C ASP A 856 -6.36 -6.71 -14.72
N LEU A 857 -5.20 -6.40 -14.14
CA LEU A 857 -4.23 -5.51 -14.77
C LEU A 857 -3.19 -6.36 -15.48
N PRO A 858 -2.87 -6.08 -16.74
CA PRO A 858 -1.75 -6.73 -17.40
C PRO A 858 -0.45 -6.30 -16.74
N GLY A 859 0.31 -7.26 -16.18
CA GLY A 859 1.62 -7.00 -15.60
C GLY A 859 1.91 -7.81 -14.34
N PRO A 860 3.13 -7.72 -13.80
CA PRO A 860 3.55 -8.45 -12.61
C PRO A 860 2.98 -7.89 -11.29
N THR A 861 2.15 -6.85 -11.37
CA THR A 861 1.53 -6.22 -10.20
C THR A 861 0.29 -7.00 -9.79
N THR A 862 0.09 -7.13 -8.48
CA THR A 862 -1.16 -7.65 -7.88
C THR A 862 -2.37 -6.93 -8.46
N ALA A 863 -3.40 -7.70 -8.82
CA ALA A 863 -4.66 -7.15 -9.31
C ALA A 863 -5.24 -6.15 -8.30
N ILE A 864 -5.34 -4.90 -8.69
CA ILE A 864 -5.90 -3.84 -7.82
C ILE A 864 -7.38 -3.62 -8.09
N GLY A 865 -7.90 -4.10 -9.21
CA GLY A 865 -9.25 -3.87 -9.68
C GLY A 865 -9.57 -2.38 -9.89
N LEU A 866 -10.11 -2.03 -11.03
CA LEU A 866 -10.41 -0.64 -11.38
C LEU A 866 -11.91 -0.47 -11.71
N PRO A 867 -12.80 -0.50 -10.68
CA PRO A 867 -14.23 -0.30 -10.92
C PRO A 867 -14.48 1.06 -11.57
N LYS A 868 -15.41 1.08 -12.55
CA LYS A 868 -15.80 2.34 -13.21
C LYS A 868 -16.48 3.32 -12.26
N TRP A 869 -17.09 2.82 -11.18
CA TRP A 869 -17.72 3.64 -10.14
C TRP A 869 -17.24 3.27 -8.74
N ARG A 870 -16.91 4.26 -7.98
CA ARG A 870 -16.78 4.19 -6.53
C ARG A 870 -17.46 5.39 -5.91
N ALA A 871 -18.15 5.17 -4.79
CA ALA A 871 -18.78 6.26 -4.06
C ALA A 871 -18.73 6.03 -2.55
N THR A 872 -18.73 7.12 -1.80
CA THR A 872 -18.88 7.14 -0.34
C THR A 872 -19.92 8.20 -0.02
N ILE A 873 -20.99 7.81 0.65
CA ILE A 873 -22.10 8.69 1.03
C ILE A 873 -22.22 8.59 2.54
N SER A 874 -22.19 9.72 3.24
CA SER A 874 -22.37 9.80 4.69
C SER A 874 -23.46 10.78 5.07
N ALA A 875 -24.17 10.46 6.16
CA ALA A 875 -25.19 11.29 6.75
C ALA A 875 -25.01 11.29 8.27
N ASN A 876 -25.00 12.46 8.88
CA ASN A 876 -24.95 12.64 10.33
C ASN A 876 -26.02 13.63 10.79
N TYR A 877 -26.56 13.38 11.97
CA TYR A 877 -27.48 14.29 12.65
C TYR A 877 -27.03 14.52 14.08
N SER A 878 -26.89 15.77 14.44
CA SER A 878 -26.44 16.18 15.77
C SER A 878 -27.52 17.02 16.44
N ILE A 879 -27.94 16.64 17.66
CA ILE A 879 -28.94 17.34 18.46
C ILE A 879 -28.63 17.19 19.96
N SER A 880 -28.61 18.30 20.70
CA SER A 880 -28.46 18.30 22.18
C SER A 880 -27.33 17.39 22.69
N GLY A 881 -26.15 17.46 22.09
CA GLY A 881 -24.98 16.65 22.45
C GLY A 881 -24.98 15.24 21.88
N LEU A 882 -26.07 14.72 21.34
CA LEU A 882 -26.16 13.45 20.67
C LEU A 882 -25.86 13.63 19.18
N THR A 883 -24.94 12.82 18.64
CA THR A 883 -24.71 12.70 17.19
C THR A 883 -24.87 11.26 16.80
N PHE A 884 -25.59 11.00 15.72
CA PHE A 884 -25.66 9.68 15.10
C PHE A 884 -25.61 9.80 13.60
N GLY A 885 -25.09 8.80 12.95
CA GLY A 885 -24.93 8.82 11.52
C GLY A 885 -24.54 7.47 10.91
N GLY A 886 -24.34 7.50 9.63
CA GLY A 886 -23.92 6.33 8.88
C GLY A 886 -23.21 6.71 7.60
N GLN A 887 -22.56 5.71 7.02
CA GLN A 887 -21.85 5.81 5.75
C GLN A 887 -22.14 4.59 4.89
N ALA A 888 -22.34 4.79 3.59
CA ALA A 888 -22.36 3.75 2.58
C ALA A 888 -21.14 3.89 1.68
N ARG A 889 -20.37 2.81 1.54
CA ARG A 889 -19.21 2.73 0.65
C ARG A 889 -19.55 1.78 -0.50
N ILE A 890 -19.61 2.31 -1.71
CA ILE A 890 -20.05 1.61 -2.91
C ILE A 890 -18.84 1.32 -3.79
N VAL A 891 -18.65 0.04 -4.12
CA VAL A 891 -17.68 -0.43 -5.10
C VAL A 891 -18.46 -0.99 -6.28
N GLY A 892 -18.35 -0.37 -7.44
CA GLY A 892 -19.06 -0.80 -8.66
C GLY A 892 -18.60 -2.17 -9.14
N GLY A 893 -19.43 -2.81 -9.92
CA GLY A 893 -19.10 -4.09 -10.56
C GLY A 893 -17.94 -3.96 -11.57
N LEU A 894 -17.32 -5.09 -11.87
CA LEU A 894 -16.16 -5.23 -12.75
C LEU A 894 -16.38 -6.40 -13.69
N ASP A 895 -15.72 -6.37 -14.84
CA ASP A 895 -15.40 -7.55 -15.61
C ASP A 895 -14.10 -8.16 -15.09
N ARG A 896 -13.99 -9.50 -15.05
CA ARG A 896 -12.75 -10.13 -14.58
C ARG A 896 -11.60 -9.80 -15.53
N SER A 897 -11.83 -9.92 -16.82
CA SER A 897 -10.83 -9.54 -17.82
C SER A 897 -11.51 -9.08 -19.12
N HIS A 898 -10.85 -8.14 -19.82
CA HIS A 898 -11.20 -7.76 -21.20
C HIS A 898 -10.40 -8.55 -22.24
N ILE A 899 -9.41 -9.36 -21.80
CA ILE A 899 -8.49 -10.09 -22.69
C ILE A 899 -8.70 -11.58 -22.60
N LEU A 900 -8.90 -12.09 -21.38
CA LEU A 900 -9.01 -13.52 -21.10
C LEU A 900 -10.47 -13.94 -21.01
N SER A 901 -10.77 -15.15 -21.45
CA SER A 901 -12.11 -15.72 -21.38
C SER A 901 -12.37 -16.38 -20.04
N TYR A 902 -13.48 -16.04 -19.41
CA TYR A 902 -14.01 -16.65 -18.19
C TYR A 902 -15.41 -17.21 -18.45
N VAL A 903 -15.76 -18.31 -17.80
CA VAL A 903 -17.14 -18.85 -17.80
C VAL A 903 -18.10 -17.83 -17.20
N ASP A 904 -17.69 -17.17 -16.11
CA ASP A 904 -18.36 -16.01 -15.54
C ASP A 904 -17.38 -14.84 -15.50
N ASN A 905 -17.56 -13.88 -16.38
CA ASN A 905 -16.67 -12.71 -16.46
C ASN A 905 -17.09 -11.57 -15.52
N THR A 906 -18.17 -11.73 -14.76
CA THR A 906 -18.74 -10.64 -13.95
C THR A 906 -18.27 -10.69 -12.50
N VAL A 907 -17.89 -9.54 -11.94
CA VAL A 907 -17.71 -9.32 -10.52
C VAL A 907 -18.82 -8.37 -10.05
N PRO A 908 -19.71 -8.80 -9.15
CA PRO A 908 -20.87 -7.99 -8.76
C PRO A 908 -20.44 -6.75 -7.96
N PRO A 909 -21.24 -5.67 -7.96
CA PRO A 909 -21.02 -4.52 -7.10
C PRO A 909 -21.19 -4.91 -5.62
N VAL A 910 -20.48 -4.19 -4.73
CA VAL A 910 -20.54 -4.41 -3.28
C VAL A 910 -20.79 -3.08 -2.58
N VAL A 911 -21.69 -3.08 -1.59
CA VAL A 911 -21.96 -1.92 -0.72
C VAL A 911 -21.66 -2.32 0.71
N PHE A 912 -20.74 -1.58 1.35
CA PHE A 912 -20.47 -1.67 2.78
C PHE A 912 -21.18 -0.52 3.49
N THR A 913 -21.80 -0.82 4.64
CA THR A 913 -22.51 0.16 5.45
C THR A 913 -21.87 0.27 6.82
N ASP A 914 -21.62 1.49 7.26
CA ASP A 914 -21.05 1.80 8.56
C ASP A 914 -22.06 2.66 9.35
N ALA A 915 -22.06 2.54 10.69
CA ALA A 915 -22.91 3.35 11.56
C ALA A 915 -22.07 3.92 12.70
N ASN A 916 -22.43 5.11 13.19
CA ASN A 916 -21.79 5.74 14.33
C ASN A 916 -22.81 6.42 15.22
N ALA A 917 -22.51 6.49 16.52
CA ALA A 917 -23.25 7.29 17.49
C ALA A 917 -22.26 7.85 18.51
N SER A 918 -22.49 9.09 18.96
CA SER A 918 -21.70 9.69 20.03
C SER A 918 -22.58 10.60 20.90
N TYR A 919 -22.21 10.74 22.15
CA TYR A 919 -22.86 11.62 23.11
C TYR A 919 -21.83 12.45 23.87
N THR A 920 -21.96 13.76 23.78
CA THR A 920 -21.16 14.73 24.52
C THR A 920 -21.88 15.13 25.81
N PHE A 921 -21.24 14.90 26.95
CA PHE A 921 -21.82 15.16 28.25
C PHE A 921 -21.71 16.67 28.61
N GLY A 922 -22.85 17.31 28.81
CA GLY A 922 -23.02 18.67 29.30
C GLY A 922 -22.65 19.81 28.30
N ASP A 923 -22.62 21.16 28.66
CA ASP A 923 -22.45 22.33 27.76
C ASP A 923 -21.18 23.18 27.99
N THR A 924 -20.23 22.79 28.88
CA THR A 924 -19.00 23.53 29.16
C THR A 924 -17.78 22.94 28.39
N PRO A 925 -16.76 23.71 28.08
CA PRO A 925 -15.49 23.19 27.56
C PRO A 925 -14.93 22.05 28.45
N GLY A 926 -14.37 21.02 27.87
CA GLY A 926 -13.80 19.90 28.64
C GLY A 926 -14.66 18.66 28.74
N LYS A 927 -15.86 18.65 28.16
CA LYS A 927 -16.82 17.55 28.27
C LYS A 927 -16.38 16.30 27.58
N PRO A 928 -16.43 15.15 28.26
CA PRO A 928 -16.17 13.88 27.62
C PRO A 928 -17.27 13.57 26.59
N GLU A 929 -16.84 13.07 25.44
CA GLU A 929 -17.70 12.49 24.42
C GLU A 929 -17.45 11.00 24.39
N MET A 930 -18.49 10.20 24.62
CA MET A 930 -18.48 8.76 24.38
C MET A 930 -18.95 8.47 22.95
N PHE A 931 -18.31 7.54 22.27
CA PHE A 931 -18.71 7.16 20.92
C PHE A 931 -18.66 5.66 20.69
N VAL A 932 -19.47 5.22 19.75
CA VAL A 932 -19.46 3.88 19.19
C VAL A 932 -19.49 3.99 17.66
N THR A 933 -18.65 3.21 17.00
CA THR A 933 -18.66 3.04 15.55
C THR A 933 -18.75 1.58 15.22
N VAL A 934 -19.60 1.23 14.27
CA VAL A 934 -19.74 -0.14 13.74
C VAL A 934 -19.43 -0.06 12.25
N ASN A 935 -18.25 -0.54 11.86
CA ASN A 935 -17.92 -0.66 10.46
C ASN A 935 -18.50 -1.96 9.90
N ASN A 936 -18.96 -1.91 8.65
CA ASN A 936 -19.57 -3.04 7.95
C ASN A 936 -20.74 -3.66 8.76
N VAL A 937 -21.74 -2.86 9.13
CA VAL A 937 -22.88 -3.24 9.98
C VAL A 937 -23.56 -4.54 9.51
N LEU A 938 -23.68 -4.71 8.18
CA LEU A 938 -24.33 -5.86 7.57
C LEU A 938 -23.43 -7.08 7.43
N ASN A 939 -22.16 -6.98 7.90
CA ASN A 939 -21.14 -8.02 7.73
C ASN A 939 -20.98 -8.48 6.28
N GLN A 940 -21.10 -7.51 5.34
CA GLN A 940 -20.99 -7.75 3.93
C GLN A 940 -19.59 -8.27 3.57
N ARG A 941 -19.51 -9.32 2.76
CA ARG A 941 -18.25 -9.87 2.25
C ARG A 941 -17.84 -9.16 0.96
N GLY A 942 -16.54 -9.15 0.69
CA GLY A 942 -16.01 -8.76 -0.61
C GLY A 942 -16.51 -9.69 -1.72
N ALA A 943 -16.55 -9.20 -2.96
CA ALA A 943 -16.90 -10.03 -4.10
C ALA A 943 -15.93 -11.20 -4.25
N PHE A 944 -16.46 -12.36 -4.58
CA PHE A 944 -15.68 -13.57 -4.84
C PHE A 944 -14.87 -13.43 -6.12
N TRP A 945 -13.55 -13.51 -5.95
CA TRP A 945 -12.64 -13.41 -7.08
C TRP A 945 -11.26 -14.03 -6.76
N PRO A 946 -11.04 -15.30 -7.13
CA PRO A 946 -9.71 -15.90 -7.08
C PRO A 946 -8.78 -15.24 -8.09
N ILE A 947 -7.77 -14.55 -7.59
CA ILE A 947 -6.82 -13.77 -8.40
C ILE A 947 -5.55 -14.51 -8.78
N THR A 948 -5.24 -15.64 -8.18
CA THR A 948 -4.01 -16.39 -8.48
C THR A 948 -4.30 -17.83 -8.85
N GLY A 949 -3.43 -18.33 -9.72
CA GLY A 949 -3.44 -19.74 -10.06
C GLY A 949 -2.82 -20.65 -9.01
N THR A 950 -2.20 -20.13 -7.97
CA THR A 950 -1.65 -20.93 -6.86
C THR A 950 -2.70 -21.03 -5.76
N PRO A 951 -3.23 -22.23 -5.47
CA PRO A 951 -4.30 -22.41 -4.50
C PRO A 951 -3.88 -21.97 -3.09
N GLY A 952 -4.78 -21.30 -2.36
CA GLY A 952 -4.61 -21.01 -0.94
C GLY A 952 -3.56 -19.94 -0.57
N ILE A 953 -2.83 -19.39 -1.53
CA ILE A 953 -1.84 -18.33 -1.25
C ILE A 953 -2.54 -17.00 -0.98
N GLN A 954 -3.57 -16.65 -1.77
CA GLN A 954 -4.32 -15.40 -1.61
C GLN A 954 -5.78 -15.68 -1.28
N LEU A 955 -6.45 -14.70 -0.66
CA LEU A 955 -7.89 -14.73 -0.54
C LEU A 955 -8.55 -14.66 -1.93
N PRO A 956 -9.68 -15.34 -2.12
CA PRO A 956 -10.48 -15.20 -3.34
C PRO A 956 -11.29 -13.89 -3.34
N THR A 957 -10.63 -12.76 -3.09
CA THR A 957 -11.19 -11.41 -3.13
C THR A 957 -10.07 -10.38 -3.19
N VAL A 958 -10.36 -9.17 -3.69
CA VAL A 958 -9.39 -8.10 -3.85
C VAL A 958 -9.34 -7.24 -2.60
N ARG A 959 -8.30 -7.42 -1.80
CA ARG A 959 -8.11 -6.75 -0.50
C ARG A 959 -7.99 -5.22 -0.60
N SER A 960 -7.50 -4.70 -1.72
CA SER A 960 -7.40 -3.25 -1.95
C SER A 960 -8.76 -2.58 -2.21
N LEU A 961 -9.77 -3.34 -2.60
CA LEU A 961 -11.12 -2.87 -2.90
C LEU A 961 -12.13 -3.17 -1.79
N TYR A 962 -12.02 -4.35 -1.19
CA TYR A 962 -13.05 -4.90 -0.32
C TYR A 962 -12.59 -5.02 1.13
N ASP A 963 -13.54 -4.84 2.03
CA ASP A 963 -13.35 -5.12 3.45
C ASP A 963 -13.24 -6.65 3.67
N ILE A 964 -12.14 -7.07 4.25
CA ILE A 964 -11.85 -8.47 4.59
C ILE A 964 -11.95 -8.74 6.09
N GLN A 965 -12.03 -7.69 6.91
CA GLN A 965 -12.10 -7.76 8.37
C GLN A 965 -13.47 -8.24 8.83
N GLY A 966 -14.53 -7.85 8.11
CA GLY A 966 -15.93 -8.05 8.48
C GLY A 966 -16.44 -6.97 9.40
N ARG A 967 -17.58 -7.22 10.10
CA ARG A 967 -18.15 -6.26 11.04
C ARG A 967 -17.19 -6.01 12.18
N TYR A 968 -16.92 -4.71 12.44
CA TYR A 968 -15.97 -4.29 13.44
C TYR A 968 -16.57 -3.22 14.36
N PHE A 969 -16.46 -3.42 15.66
CA PHE A 969 -16.97 -2.52 16.68
C PHE A 969 -15.81 -1.71 17.27
N THR A 970 -16.00 -0.40 17.42
CA THR A 970 -15.07 0.49 18.12
C THR A 970 -15.84 1.32 19.14
N PHE A 971 -15.38 1.32 20.38
CA PHE A 971 -15.91 2.10 21.48
C PHE A 971 -14.81 3.03 21.99
N GLY A 972 -15.16 4.25 22.34
CA GLY A 972 -14.17 5.15 22.88
C GLY A 972 -14.75 6.33 23.63
N ILE A 973 -13.82 7.02 24.29
CA ILE A 973 -14.07 8.29 24.98
C ILE A 973 -13.00 9.28 24.52
N ARG A 974 -13.43 10.48 24.22
CA ARG A 974 -12.56 11.62 23.95
C ARG A 974 -12.99 12.82 24.76
N SER A 975 -12.03 13.65 25.13
CA SER A 975 -12.32 14.89 25.87
C SER A 975 -11.41 16.02 25.41
N ARG A 976 -11.88 17.24 25.64
CA ARG A 976 -11.13 18.47 25.34
C ARG A 976 -11.33 19.42 26.53
N PHE A 977 -10.23 19.71 27.22
CA PHE A 977 -10.20 20.62 28.41
C PHE A 977 -9.63 21.97 28.04
#